data_dc6e49954888888a7dc585f31b158f8b
#
_entry.id   dc6e49954888888a7dc585f31b158f8b
#
_cell.length_a   1.000
_cell.length_b   1.000
_cell.length_c   1.000
_cell.angle_alpha   90.00
_cell.angle_beta   90.00
_cell.angle_gamma   90.00
#
_symmetry.space_group_name_H-M   'P 1'
#
loop_
_entity.id
_entity.type
_entity.pdbx_description
1 polymer ?
#
loop_
_entity_poly.entity_id
_entity_poly.type
_entity_poly.pdbx_seq_one_letter_code
_entity_poly.pdbx_strand_id
1 'polypeptide(L)'
;MDINQKITEELGVKLWQVEAAVKLIDEGNTIPFIARYRKEATGTLDDEQLRKLYERLVYLRNLEEKKEQVLASIEEQGKLTEELKKQILEAQTQVVVEDLYRPYRPKRRTRATIAKEKGLEPLSTLIMLQKTKESLEEVAKQYINEEKGVANVQEALEGARDIIAENISDEADYRSWIRKQTMQKGHIISSAKDEKAESVYENYYEFDEPVNRLAGYRTLALNRGEKEKFLTVKIEAPQEDILRYLEKKIIHGENLSTTQILKEAIEDSYKRLIAPAIEREIRGELTEKAEDGAIEVFGKNLEQLLMQPPIVGHTVLGWDPAFRTGCKLAVVDPTGKVVDTTVIYPTAPTTPQKIQAAKDTLKKLIAKYNISLISVGNGTASRESEMIIVDLLKEIPQKVQYIIVNEAGASVYSASKLATEEFPNFDVGQRSAASIARRLQDPLAELVKIDPKSIGVGQYQHDMNQKKLNDTLSGVVESCVNRVGVDLNTASAPLLSYISGITSAIAKNIVAYREEQGRFETRKQLLKVAKLGPKAFEQCAGFLRIQNGKNPLDTTSVHPESYEAAEKLLKKQGFTTEDICAGKLAGLSLTIKDYKKLAEELEIGEITLRDIVKELEKPGRDPRDEMPKPILRTDVLEMKDLKEGMILKGTVRNVIDFGAFVDIGVHQDGLVHISQMTNKKFIKHPLEVVSVGDIVDVKVMSVDLKKKRIQLTRKDV
;
A
#
# COMPACT_ATOMS: atom_id res chain seq x y z
N MET A 1 -26.63 -11.25 -6.22
CA MET A 1 -25.36 -11.66 -6.88
C MET A 1 -24.71 -12.77 -6.06
N ASP A 2 -24.18 -13.81 -6.69
CA ASP A 2 -23.33 -14.76 -5.98
C ASP A 2 -21.93 -14.20 -5.80
N ILE A 3 -21.64 -13.80 -4.56
CA ILE A 3 -20.37 -13.15 -4.19
C ILE A 3 -19.18 -14.10 -4.40
N ASN A 4 -19.33 -15.38 -4.01
CA ASN A 4 -18.23 -16.34 -4.12
C ASN A 4 -17.90 -16.65 -5.58
N GLN A 5 -18.91 -16.79 -6.42
CA GLN A 5 -18.73 -16.97 -7.87
C GLN A 5 -18.02 -15.74 -8.48
N LYS A 6 -18.43 -14.55 -8.10
CA LYS A 6 -17.83 -13.30 -8.61
C LYS A 6 -16.34 -13.18 -8.23
N ILE A 7 -16.01 -13.46 -6.98
CA ILE A 7 -14.61 -13.47 -6.52
C ILE A 7 -13.79 -14.53 -7.26
N THR A 8 -14.37 -15.72 -7.49
CA THR A 8 -13.76 -16.82 -8.26
C THR A 8 -13.34 -16.35 -9.65
N GLU A 9 -14.23 -15.68 -10.36
CA GLU A 9 -13.95 -15.15 -11.70
C GLU A 9 -12.88 -14.06 -11.71
N GLU A 10 -12.93 -13.15 -10.74
CA GLU A 10 -12.01 -12.01 -10.65
C GLU A 10 -10.59 -12.42 -10.26
N LEU A 11 -10.44 -13.38 -9.36
CA LEU A 11 -9.13 -13.85 -8.88
C LEU A 11 -8.56 -15.02 -9.70
N GLY A 12 -9.36 -15.64 -10.59
CA GLY A 12 -8.93 -16.76 -11.40
C GLY A 12 -8.62 -18.03 -10.59
N VAL A 13 -9.27 -18.20 -9.44
CA VAL A 13 -9.15 -19.37 -8.56
C VAL A 13 -10.39 -20.26 -8.67
N LYS A 14 -10.43 -21.40 -7.98
CA LYS A 14 -11.59 -22.30 -8.01
C LYS A 14 -12.63 -21.91 -6.97
N LEU A 15 -13.91 -22.13 -7.27
CA LEU A 15 -15.03 -21.78 -6.38
C LEU A 15 -14.88 -22.38 -4.98
N TRP A 16 -14.54 -23.65 -4.87
CA TRP A 16 -14.37 -24.31 -3.57
C TRP A 16 -13.25 -23.68 -2.71
N GLN A 17 -12.21 -23.10 -3.35
CA GLN A 17 -11.14 -22.39 -2.65
C GLN A 17 -11.68 -21.08 -2.02
N VAL A 18 -12.51 -20.36 -2.78
CA VAL A 18 -13.15 -19.13 -2.29
C VAL A 18 -14.12 -19.44 -1.16
N GLU A 19 -14.98 -20.44 -1.33
CA GLU A 19 -15.94 -20.87 -0.29
C GLU A 19 -15.24 -21.27 1.01
N ALA A 20 -14.18 -22.06 0.92
CA ALA A 20 -13.38 -22.46 2.07
C ALA A 20 -12.70 -21.25 2.75
N ALA A 21 -12.11 -20.35 1.98
CA ALA A 21 -11.47 -19.15 2.51
C ALA A 21 -12.47 -18.23 3.19
N VAL A 22 -13.63 -17.95 2.56
CA VAL A 22 -14.71 -17.13 3.13
C VAL A 22 -15.22 -17.74 4.45
N LYS A 23 -15.44 -19.05 4.49
CA LYS A 23 -15.85 -19.74 5.71
C LYS A 23 -14.84 -19.57 6.84
N LEU A 24 -13.56 -19.75 6.56
CA LEU A 24 -12.49 -19.59 7.57
C LEU A 24 -12.38 -18.16 8.07
N ILE A 25 -12.57 -17.16 7.18
CA ILE A 25 -12.59 -15.75 7.54
C ILE A 25 -13.79 -15.43 8.44
N ASP A 26 -14.97 -15.93 8.10
CA ASP A 26 -16.21 -15.72 8.89
C ASP A 26 -16.15 -16.42 10.26
N GLU A 27 -15.38 -17.49 10.39
CA GLU A 27 -15.05 -18.14 11.66
C GLU A 27 -14.02 -17.35 12.51
N GLY A 28 -13.55 -16.21 12.01
CA GLY A 28 -12.63 -15.32 12.72
C GLY A 28 -11.16 -15.75 12.68
N ASN A 29 -10.76 -16.55 11.69
CA ASN A 29 -9.36 -16.86 11.47
C ASN A 29 -8.65 -15.69 10.78
N THR A 30 -7.41 -15.43 11.16
CA THR A 30 -6.58 -14.40 10.54
C THR A 30 -6.03 -14.85 9.20
N ILE A 31 -5.73 -13.92 8.30
CA ILE A 31 -5.16 -14.23 6.99
C ILE A 31 -3.81 -14.96 7.10
N PRO A 32 -2.84 -14.55 7.93
CA PRO A 32 -1.58 -15.28 8.07
C PRO A 32 -1.77 -16.73 8.54
N PHE A 33 -2.70 -16.96 9.48
CA PHE A 33 -3.03 -18.29 9.95
C PHE A 33 -3.63 -19.17 8.84
N ILE A 34 -4.57 -18.65 8.07
CA ILE A 34 -5.17 -19.37 6.94
C ILE A 34 -4.10 -19.71 5.91
N ALA A 35 -3.28 -18.75 5.51
CA ALA A 35 -2.22 -18.90 4.52
C ALA A 35 -1.19 -19.97 4.94
N ARG A 36 -0.87 -20.06 6.21
CA ARG A 36 0.16 -20.97 6.73
C ARG A 36 -0.39 -22.33 7.13
N TYR A 37 -1.50 -22.38 7.86
CA TYR A 37 -1.98 -23.57 8.55
C TYR A 37 -3.31 -24.15 8.01
N ARG A 38 -3.89 -23.55 6.98
CA ARG A 38 -5.15 -24.02 6.35
C ARG A 38 -5.01 -24.23 4.84
N LYS A 39 -3.80 -24.52 4.38
CA LYS A 39 -3.47 -24.74 2.96
C LYS A 39 -4.27 -25.88 2.34
N GLU A 40 -4.50 -26.97 3.07
CA GLU A 40 -5.33 -28.09 2.62
C GLU A 40 -6.76 -27.65 2.30
N ALA A 41 -7.35 -26.83 3.19
CA ALA A 41 -8.72 -26.35 3.03
C ALA A 41 -8.86 -25.34 1.89
N THR A 42 -7.85 -24.50 1.66
CA THR A 42 -7.90 -23.42 0.66
C THR A 42 -7.20 -23.74 -0.64
N GLY A 43 -6.61 -24.95 -0.76
CA GLY A 43 -5.84 -25.32 -1.95
C GLY A 43 -4.64 -24.39 -2.18
N THR A 44 -3.91 -24.07 -1.11
CA THR A 44 -2.67 -23.28 -1.12
C THR A 44 -2.81 -21.81 -1.53
N LEU A 45 -3.95 -21.17 -1.27
CA LEU A 45 -4.06 -19.72 -1.42
C LEU A 45 -3.04 -19.04 -0.52
N ASP A 46 -2.23 -18.16 -1.11
CA ASP A 46 -1.21 -17.42 -0.38
C ASP A 46 -1.77 -16.17 0.33
N ASP A 47 -0.93 -15.51 1.11
CA ASP A 47 -1.32 -14.32 1.88
C ASP A 47 -1.83 -13.18 0.98
N GLU A 48 -1.21 -12.94 -0.18
CA GLU A 48 -1.62 -11.90 -1.12
C GLU A 48 -2.98 -12.22 -1.74
N GLN A 49 -3.20 -13.47 -2.17
CA GLN A 49 -4.48 -13.90 -2.72
C GLN A 49 -5.60 -13.82 -1.68
N LEU A 50 -5.34 -14.22 -0.44
CA LEU A 50 -6.31 -14.14 0.66
C LEU A 50 -6.64 -12.69 1.05
N ARG A 51 -5.67 -11.77 1.02
CA ARG A 51 -5.94 -10.35 1.27
C ARG A 51 -6.79 -9.73 0.17
N LYS A 52 -6.47 -9.99 -1.09
CA LYS A 52 -7.30 -9.55 -2.23
C LYS A 52 -8.72 -10.12 -2.16
N LEU A 53 -8.85 -11.42 -1.81
CA LEU A 53 -10.15 -12.06 -1.59
C LEU A 53 -10.93 -11.35 -0.49
N TYR A 54 -10.31 -11.07 0.64
CA TYR A 54 -10.94 -10.39 1.77
C TYR A 54 -11.40 -8.97 1.43
N GLU A 55 -10.55 -8.18 0.80
CA GLU A 55 -10.91 -6.83 0.35
C GLU A 55 -12.11 -6.86 -0.61
N ARG A 56 -12.08 -7.81 -1.55
CA ARG A 56 -13.15 -7.95 -2.52
C ARG A 56 -14.45 -8.45 -1.88
N LEU A 57 -14.35 -9.37 -0.93
CA LEU A 57 -15.48 -9.87 -0.14
C LEU A 57 -16.18 -8.73 0.60
N VAL A 58 -15.42 -7.88 1.28
CA VAL A 58 -15.96 -6.71 2.01
C VAL A 58 -16.64 -5.75 1.04
N TYR A 59 -16.02 -5.44 -0.10
CA TYR A 59 -16.61 -4.57 -1.12
C TYR A 59 -17.95 -5.12 -1.65
N LEU A 60 -17.99 -6.39 -2.02
CA LEU A 60 -19.20 -7.01 -2.58
C LEU A 60 -20.33 -7.14 -1.55
N ARG A 61 -20.00 -7.43 -0.30
CA ARG A 61 -20.99 -7.42 0.81
C ARG A 61 -21.58 -6.02 1.02
N ASN A 62 -20.76 -5.00 1.02
CA ASN A 62 -21.21 -3.61 1.11
C ASN A 62 -22.07 -3.20 -0.10
N LEU A 63 -21.73 -3.69 -1.30
CA LEU A 63 -22.55 -3.47 -2.50
C LEU A 63 -23.94 -4.10 -2.39
N GLU A 64 -24.03 -5.35 -1.92
CA GLU A 64 -25.34 -6.02 -1.72
C GLU A 64 -26.17 -5.32 -0.64
N GLU A 65 -25.55 -4.92 0.48
CA GLU A 65 -26.23 -4.13 1.51
C GLU A 65 -26.75 -2.79 0.95
N LYS A 66 -25.96 -2.11 0.12
CA LYS A 66 -26.38 -0.88 -0.55
C LYS A 66 -27.57 -1.11 -1.49
N LYS A 67 -27.60 -2.22 -2.22
CA LYS A 67 -28.73 -2.58 -3.08
C LYS A 67 -30.01 -2.78 -2.25
N GLU A 68 -29.92 -3.48 -1.13
CA GLU A 68 -31.06 -3.69 -0.22
C GLU A 68 -31.61 -2.36 0.31
N GLN A 69 -30.73 -1.45 0.75
CA GLN A 69 -31.11 -0.11 1.22
C GLN A 69 -31.80 0.70 0.13
N VAL A 70 -31.28 0.64 -1.10
CA VAL A 70 -31.86 1.36 -2.25
C VAL A 70 -33.23 0.78 -2.63
N LEU A 71 -33.36 -0.54 -2.68
CA LEU A 71 -34.65 -1.20 -2.96
C LEU A 71 -35.71 -0.84 -1.92
N ALA A 72 -35.36 -0.89 -0.64
CA ALA A 72 -36.29 -0.52 0.46
C ALA A 72 -36.72 0.95 0.33
N SER A 73 -35.79 1.87 0.03
CA SER A 73 -36.11 3.29 -0.12
C SER A 73 -37.01 3.58 -1.32
N ILE A 74 -36.88 2.86 -2.44
CA ILE A 74 -37.75 3.02 -3.61
C ILE A 74 -39.11 2.38 -3.35
N GLU A 75 -39.19 1.26 -2.64
CA GLU A 75 -40.41 0.57 -2.28
C GLU A 75 -41.28 1.43 -1.32
N GLU A 76 -40.68 2.06 -0.30
CA GLU A 76 -41.34 3.02 0.59
C GLU A 76 -42.00 4.17 -0.16
N GLN A 77 -41.44 4.57 -1.32
CA GLN A 77 -42.00 5.60 -2.21
C GLN A 77 -43.12 5.05 -3.12
N GLY A 78 -43.37 3.74 -3.08
CA GLY A 78 -44.37 3.09 -3.97
C GLY A 78 -43.97 3.12 -5.47
N LYS A 79 -42.67 3.26 -5.77
CA LYS A 79 -42.17 3.43 -7.15
C LYS A 79 -41.32 2.25 -7.64
N LEU A 80 -41.18 1.19 -6.86
CA LEU A 80 -40.42 0.02 -7.24
C LEU A 80 -41.18 -0.83 -8.27
N THR A 81 -40.62 -0.97 -9.45
CA THR A 81 -41.11 -1.87 -10.51
C THR A 81 -40.25 -3.14 -10.55
N GLU A 82 -40.81 -4.25 -11.08
CA GLU A 82 -40.04 -5.50 -11.22
C GLU A 82 -38.82 -5.33 -12.14
N GLU A 83 -38.93 -4.51 -13.18
CA GLU A 83 -37.82 -4.21 -14.09
C GLU A 83 -36.70 -3.46 -13.35
N LEU A 84 -37.01 -2.40 -12.61
CA LEU A 84 -36.06 -1.63 -11.83
C LEU A 84 -35.38 -2.49 -10.74
N LYS A 85 -36.18 -3.31 -10.06
CA LYS A 85 -35.68 -4.26 -9.06
C LYS A 85 -34.65 -5.20 -9.66
N LYS A 86 -34.95 -5.77 -10.85
CA LYS A 86 -34.05 -6.63 -11.58
C LYS A 86 -32.75 -5.91 -11.93
N GLN A 87 -32.84 -4.69 -12.50
CA GLN A 87 -31.65 -3.89 -12.86
C GLN A 87 -30.76 -3.59 -11.64
N ILE A 88 -31.33 -3.25 -10.49
CA ILE A 88 -30.57 -2.98 -9.27
C ILE A 88 -29.89 -4.27 -8.76
N LEU A 89 -30.60 -5.40 -8.75
CA LEU A 89 -30.03 -6.69 -8.32
C LEU A 89 -28.91 -7.16 -9.23
N GLU A 90 -29.00 -6.91 -10.53
CA GLU A 90 -27.99 -7.27 -11.53
C GLU A 90 -26.79 -6.30 -11.56
N ALA A 91 -26.88 -5.12 -10.96
CA ALA A 91 -25.80 -4.15 -10.95
C ALA A 91 -24.50 -4.72 -10.36
N GLN A 92 -23.38 -4.49 -11.06
CA GLN A 92 -22.07 -5.04 -10.69
C GLN A 92 -21.20 -4.05 -9.91
N THR A 93 -21.58 -2.77 -9.87
CA THR A 93 -20.82 -1.71 -9.21
C THR A 93 -21.75 -0.74 -8.49
N GLN A 94 -21.20 -0.06 -7.50
CA GLN A 94 -21.93 0.97 -6.76
C GLN A 94 -22.37 2.12 -7.65
N VAL A 95 -21.59 2.47 -8.67
CA VAL A 95 -21.93 3.55 -9.62
C VAL A 95 -23.23 3.24 -10.38
N VAL A 96 -23.39 2.01 -10.83
CA VAL A 96 -24.63 1.59 -11.53
C VAL A 96 -25.84 1.63 -10.56
N VAL A 97 -25.66 1.19 -9.33
CA VAL A 97 -26.74 1.28 -8.30
C VAL A 97 -27.11 2.73 -8.03
N GLU A 98 -26.14 3.62 -7.91
CA GLU A 98 -26.38 5.06 -7.69
C GLU A 98 -27.07 5.73 -8.88
N ASP A 99 -26.71 5.37 -10.13
CA ASP A 99 -27.38 5.88 -11.32
C ASP A 99 -28.87 5.44 -11.35
N LEU A 100 -29.15 4.17 -11.05
CA LEU A 100 -30.53 3.66 -10.99
C LEU A 100 -31.35 4.27 -9.86
N TYR A 101 -30.71 4.58 -8.72
CA TYR A 101 -31.35 5.21 -7.57
C TYR A 101 -31.57 6.72 -7.74
N ARG A 102 -30.81 7.37 -8.60
CA ARG A 102 -30.78 8.83 -8.75
C ARG A 102 -32.15 9.50 -8.93
N PRO A 103 -33.09 8.98 -9.73
CA PRO A 103 -34.43 9.56 -9.88
C PRO A 103 -35.24 9.53 -8.59
N TYR A 104 -34.96 8.58 -7.69
CA TYR A 104 -35.73 8.30 -6.45
C TYR A 104 -35.07 8.87 -5.21
N ARG A 105 -33.81 9.31 -5.33
CA ARG A 105 -33.06 9.86 -4.20
C ARG A 105 -33.65 11.19 -3.75
N PRO A 106 -33.87 11.42 -2.47
CA PRO A 106 -34.30 12.72 -1.94
C PRO A 106 -33.33 13.81 -2.41
N LYS A 107 -33.84 14.79 -3.16
CA LYS A 107 -33.05 15.90 -3.68
C LYS A 107 -33.23 17.14 -2.82
N ARG A 108 -32.20 17.96 -2.71
CA ARG A 108 -32.33 19.32 -2.23
C ARG A 108 -33.18 20.13 -3.23
N ARG A 109 -33.69 21.28 -2.80
CA ARG A 109 -34.51 22.15 -3.65
C ARG A 109 -33.74 22.56 -4.92
N THR A 110 -34.11 21.97 -6.07
CA THR A 110 -33.51 22.21 -7.39
C THR A 110 -34.37 23.18 -8.20
N ARG A 111 -33.86 23.67 -9.36
CA ARG A 111 -34.68 24.45 -10.30
C ARG A 111 -35.91 23.64 -10.75
N ALA A 112 -35.74 22.37 -11.02
CA ALA A 112 -36.83 21.46 -11.43
C ALA A 112 -37.85 21.26 -10.31
N THR A 113 -37.44 21.09 -9.04
CA THR A 113 -38.39 21.01 -7.91
C THR A 113 -39.18 22.32 -7.73
N ILE A 114 -38.52 23.46 -7.89
CA ILE A 114 -39.20 24.77 -7.85
C ILE A 114 -40.22 24.87 -9.00
N ALA A 115 -39.86 24.46 -10.22
CA ALA A 115 -40.77 24.47 -11.35
C ALA A 115 -41.97 23.52 -11.17
N LYS A 116 -41.77 22.35 -10.53
CA LYS A 116 -42.83 21.42 -10.16
C LYS A 116 -43.78 22.02 -9.12
N GLU A 117 -43.23 22.68 -8.08
CA GLU A 117 -44.02 23.45 -7.10
C GLU A 117 -44.91 24.52 -7.77
N LYS A 118 -44.42 25.14 -8.83
CA LYS A 118 -45.14 26.11 -9.64
C LYS A 118 -46.22 25.50 -10.53
N GLY A 119 -46.31 24.16 -10.60
CA GLY A 119 -47.29 23.43 -11.39
C GLY A 119 -46.95 23.26 -12.87
N LEU A 120 -45.64 23.31 -13.23
CA LEU A 120 -45.15 23.24 -14.62
C LEU A 120 -44.86 21.81 -15.09
N GLU A 121 -45.01 20.78 -14.27
CA GLU A 121 -44.77 19.40 -14.62
C GLU A 121 -45.66 18.89 -15.77
N PRO A 122 -46.99 19.23 -15.86
CA PRO A 122 -47.81 18.85 -17.02
C PRO A 122 -47.32 19.48 -18.33
N LEU A 123 -46.83 20.73 -18.28
CA LEU A 123 -46.25 21.40 -19.49
C LEU A 123 -45.00 20.67 -19.95
N SER A 124 -44.12 20.28 -19.04
CA SER A 124 -42.93 19.52 -19.36
C SER A 124 -43.27 18.16 -19.99
N THR A 125 -44.29 17.48 -19.49
CA THR A 125 -44.79 16.22 -20.01
C THR A 125 -45.34 16.38 -21.41
N LEU A 126 -46.13 17.44 -21.69
CA LEU A 126 -46.66 17.75 -22.99
C LEU A 126 -45.55 17.97 -24.01
N ILE A 127 -44.51 18.73 -23.65
CA ILE A 127 -43.35 18.98 -24.49
C ILE A 127 -42.62 17.66 -24.80
N MET A 128 -42.43 16.80 -23.84
CA MET A 128 -41.79 15.51 -24.03
C MET A 128 -42.59 14.54 -24.89
N LEU A 129 -43.92 14.62 -24.90
CA LEU A 129 -44.78 13.81 -25.77
C LEU A 129 -44.66 14.21 -27.26
N GLN A 130 -44.21 15.43 -27.55
CA GLN A 130 -43.97 15.96 -28.94
C GLN A 130 -45.16 15.81 -29.88
N LYS A 131 -46.38 15.81 -29.38
CA LYS A 131 -47.60 15.58 -30.14
C LYS A 131 -48.48 16.81 -30.30
N THR A 132 -48.12 17.95 -29.72
CA THR A 132 -48.89 19.17 -29.79
C THR A 132 -48.90 19.73 -31.22
N LYS A 133 -50.07 20.20 -31.68
CA LYS A 133 -50.24 20.88 -32.95
C LYS A 133 -50.24 22.41 -32.81
N GLU A 134 -50.40 22.90 -31.59
CA GLU A 134 -50.39 24.33 -31.25
C GLU A 134 -48.96 24.82 -31.04
N SER A 135 -48.77 26.13 -31.15
CA SER A 135 -47.48 26.72 -30.77
C SER A 135 -47.28 26.55 -29.25
N LEU A 136 -46.02 26.31 -28.82
CA LEU A 136 -45.73 26.15 -27.38
C LEU A 136 -46.06 27.42 -26.57
N GLU A 137 -45.97 28.57 -27.20
CA GLU A 137 -46.34 29.84 -26.58
C GLU A 137 -47.84 29.87 -26.23
N GLU A 138 -48.73 29.41 -27.13
CA GLU A 138 -50.16 29.32 -26.85
C GLU A 138 -50.46 28.30 -25.73
N VAL A 139 -49.82 27.15 -25.78
CA VAL A 139 -49.98 26.14 -24.72
C VAL A 139 -49.48 26.64 -23.37
N ALA A 140 -48.34 27.32 -23.35
CA ALA A 140 -47.71 27.82 -22.14
C ALA A 140 -48.50 28.94 -21.44
N LYS A 141 -49.33 29.70 -22.20
CA LYS A 141 -50.28 30.69 -21.62
C LYS A 141 -51.23 30.10 -20.56
N GLN A 142 -51.57 28.82 -20.69
CA GLN A 142 -52.45 28.12 -19.76
C GLN A 142 -51.80 27.83 -18.41
N TYR A 143 -50.49 27.93 -18.32
CA TYR A 143 -49.69 27.67 -17.11
C TYR A 143 -49.19 28.94 -16.41
N ILE A 144 -49.56 30.12 -16.90
CA ILE A 144 -49.32 31.38 -16.21
C ILE A 144 -50.12 31.44 -14.93
N ASN A 145 -49.45 31.64 -13.80
CA ASN A 145 -50.06 31.75 -12.49
C ASN A 145 -49.16 32.61 -11.59
N GLU A 146 -49.53 33.86 -11.40
CA GLU A 146 -48.78 34.81 -10.58
C GLU A 146 -48.71 34.43 -9.12
N GLU A 147 -49.76 33.78 -8.55
CA GLU A 147 -49.76 33.31 -7.18
C GLU A 147 -48.72 32.21 -6.97
N LYS A 148 -48.46 31.42 -7.96
CA LYS A 148 -47.42 30.37 -7.95
C LYS A 148 -46.07 30.87 -8.46
N GLY A 149 -45.97 32.17 -8.84
CA GLY A 149 -44.72 32.78 -9.30
C GLY A 149 -44.39 32.45 -10.74
N VAL A 150 -45.38 32.29 -11.62
CA VAL A 150 -45.22 32.19 -13.09
C VAL A 150 -45.90 33.39 -13.70
N ALA A 151 -45.15 34.45 -14.01
CA ALA A 151 -45.70 35.71 -14.42
C ALA A 151 -45.95 35.78 -15.95
N ASN A 152 -45.27 34.99 -16.75
CA ASN A 152 -45.33 35.05 -18.22
C ASN A 152 -45.00 33.70 -18.87
N VAL A 153 -45.21 33.63 -20.18
CA VAL A 153 -44.97 32.45 -21.04
C VAL A 153 -43.50 32.00 -20.94
N GLN A 154 -42.58 32.94 -20.94
CA GLN A 154 -41.14 32.64 -20.90
C GLN A 154 -40.78 31.90 -19.61
N GLU A 155 -41.25 32.34 -18.47
CA GLU A 155 -41.03 31.67 -17.17
C GLU A 155 -41.65 30.28 -17.11
N ALA A 156 -42.84 30.08 -17.76
CA ALA A 156 -43.45 28.78 -17.85
C ALA A 156 -42.61 27.80 -18.70
N LEU A 157 -42.11 28.24 -19.84
CA LEU A 157 -41.24 27.44 -20.70
C LEU A 157 -39.87 27.16 -20.08
N GLU A 158 -39.27 28.12 -19.40
CA GLU A 158 -38.02 27.91 -18.67
C GLU A 158 -38.14 26.90 -17.53
N GLY A 159 -39.23 26.97 -16.75
CA GLY A 159 -39.52 26.00 -15.72
C GLY A 159 -39.75 24.59 -16.27
N ALA A 160 -40.52 24.48 -17.37
CA ALA A 160 -40.71 23.20 -18.04
C ALA A 160 -39.39 22.64 -18.59
N ARG A 161 -38.52 23.48 -19.15
CA ARG A 161 -37.18 23.12 -19.62
C ARG A 161 -36.30 22.61 -18.47
N ASP A 162 -36.32 23.27 -17.31
CA ASP A 162 -35.59 22.86 -16.13
C ASP A 162 -36.01 21.46 -15.67
N ILE A 163 -37.31 21.15 -15.69
CA ILE A 163 -37.83 19.82 -15.35
C ILE A 163 -37.33 18.78 -16.35
N ILE A 164 -37.43 19.08 -17.67
CA ILE A 164 -36.95 18.18 -18.74
C ILE A 164 -35.44 17.93 -18.59
N ALA A 165 -34.66 18.98 -18.38
CA ALA A 165 -33.21 18.87 -18.21
C ALA A 165 -32.82 17.98 -17.02
N GLU A 166 -33.53 18.09 -15.90
CA GLU A 166 -33.28 17.21 -14.74
C GLU A 166 -33.68 15.77 -15.04
N ASN A 167 -34.84 15.53 -15.69
CA ASN A 167 -35.28 14.19 -16.07
C ASN A 167 -34.24 13.50 -17.00
N ILE A 168 -33.71 14.23 -17.97
CA ILE A 168 -32.64 13.73 -18.87
C ILE A 168 -31.40 13.38 -18.07
N SER A 169 -31.01 14.24 -17.15
CA SER A 169 -29.81 14.02 -16.31
C SER A 169 -29.92 12.85 -15.35
N ASP A 170 -31.14 12.43 -15.00
CA ASP A 170 -31.41 11.33 -14.09
C ASP A 170 -31.51 9.98 -14.81
N GLU A 171 -31.55 9.98 -16.14
CA GLU A 171 -31.67 8.75 -16.92
C GLU A 171 -30.38 7.94 -16.88
N ALA A 172 -30.44 6.74 -16.25
CA ALA A 172 -29.28 5.90 -16.02
C ALA A 172 -28.56 5.44 -17.31
N ASP A 173 -29.35 5.12 -18.35
CA ASP A 173 -28.81 4.67 -19.64
C ASP A 173 -28.00 5.79 -20.33
N TYR A 174 -28.50 7.03 -20.28
CA TYR A 174 -27.78 8.17 -20.85
C TYR A 174 -26.48 8.43 -20.10
N ARG A 175 -26.52 8.41 -18.78
CA ARG A 175 -25.31 8.58 -17.94
C ARG A 175 -24.28 7.50 -18.21
N SER A 176 -24.70 6.24 -18.24
CA SER A 176 -23.81 5.10 -18.50
C SER A 176 -23.12 5.23 -19.87
N TRP A 177 -23.90 5.56 -20.91
CA TRP A 177 -23.36 5.74 -22.24
C TRP A 177 -22.39 6.93 -22.32
N ILE A 178 -22.76 8.08 -21.76
CA ILE A 178 -21.92 9.29 -21.75
C ILE A 178 -20.61 9.05 -21.00
N ARG A 179 -20.67 8.40 -19.82
CA ARG A 179 -19.48 8.02 -19.06
C ARG A 179 -18.55 7.14 -19.88
N LYS A 180 -19.10 6.13 -20.54
CA LYS A 180 -18.32 5.24 -21.40
C LYS A 180 -17.67 5.98 -22.57
N GLN A 181 -18.39 6.87 -23.24
CA GLN A 181 -17.83 7.67 -24.34
C GLN A 181 -16.74 8.61 -23.85
N THR A 182 -16.94 9.28 -22.71
CA THR A 182 -15.95 10.17 -22.12
C THR A 182 -14.68 9.42 -21.70
N MET A 183 -14.81 8.22 -21.12
CA MET A 183 -13.66 7.36 -20.80
C MET A 183 -12.89 6.91 -22.03
N GLN A 184 -13.58 6.60 -23.14
CA GLN A 184 -12.95 6.04 -24.33
C GLN A 184 -12.34 7.11 -25.25
N LYS A 185 -12.98 8.26 -25.40
CA LYS A 185 -12.63 9.30 -26.36
C LYS A 185 -12.25 10.64 -25.72
N GLY A 186 -12.47 10.81 -24.44
CA GLY A 186 -12.15 12.04 -23.73
C GLY A 186 -10.66 12.20 -23.52
N HIS A 187 -10.24 13.44 -23.34
CA HIS A 187 -8.88 13.84 -23.02
C HIS A 187 -8.82 14.54 -21.68
N ILE A 188 -7.78 14.24 -20.90
CA ILE A 188 -7.47 15.03 -19.74
C ILE A 188 -6.51 16.13 -20.16
N ILE A 189 -6.89 17.37 -19.88
CA ILE A 189 -6.12 18.57 -20.23
C ILE A 189 -5.71 19.27 -18.94
N SER A 190 -4.49 19.77 -18.94
CA SER A 190 -3.99 20.59 -17.85
C SER A 190 -3.32 21.84 -18.41
N SER A 191 -3.53 22.95 -17.74
CA SER A 191 -2.90 24.24 -18.05
C SER A 191 -2.37 24.89 -16.78
N ALA A 192 -1.31 25.69 -16.93
CA ALA A 192 -0.80 26.49 -15.83
C ALA A 192 -1.80 27.60 -15.45
N LYS A 193 -1.91 27.89 -14.15
CA LYS A 193 -2.61 29.11 -13.69
C LYS A 193 -1.76 30.35 -13.88
N ASP A 194 -0.44 30.20 -13.76
CA ASP A 194 0.56 31.23 -14.06
C ASP A 194 1.73 30.55 -14.79
N GLU A 195 1.86 30.82 -16.08
CA GLU A 195 2.90 30.23 -16.94
C GLU A 195 4.32 30.62 -16.55
N LYS A 196 4.47 31.68 -15.79
CA LYS A 196 5.77 32.18 -15.35
C LYS A 196 6.22 31.61 -14.00
N ALA A 197 5.33 30.89 -13.30
CA ALA A 197 5.66 30.30 -12.02
C ALA A 197 6.57 29.07 -12.23
N GLU A 198 7.75 29.09 -11.64
CA GLU A 198 8.62 27.91 -11.59
C GLU A 198 8.04 26.88 -10.61
N SER A 199 7.84 25.67 -11.06
CA SER A 199 7.35 24.56 -10.21
C SER A 199 7.80 23.21 -10.70
N VAL A 200 7.58 22.18 -9.89
CA VAL A 200 7.80 20.79 -10.29
C VAL A 200 6.75 20.29 -11.28
N TYR A 201 5.75 21.09 -11.60
CA TYR A 201 4.63 20.75 -12.50
C TYR A 201 4.77 21.32 -13.91
N GLU A 202 5.91 21.88 -14.29
CA GLU A 202 6.13 22.49 -15.61
C GLU A 202 5.78 21.56 -16.78
N ASN A 203 6.00 20.26 -16.64
CA ASN A 203 5.62 19.26 -17.65
C ASN A 203 4.11 19.12 -17.86
N TYR A 204 3.29 19.72 -16.98
CA TYR A 204 1.84 19.67 -17.01
C TYR A 204 1.23 21.05 -17.31
N TYR A 205 2.02 22.06 -17.65
CA TYR A 205 1.53 23.42 -17.98
C TYR A 205 0.79 23.47 -19.31
N GLU A 206 1.19 22.63 -20.26
CA GLU A 206 0.49 22.35 -21.51
C GLU A 206 0.41 20.83 -21.68
N PHE A 207 -0.61 20.21 -21.10
CA PHE A 207 -0.71 18.76 -21.07
C PHE A 207 -2.04 18.31 -21.67
N ASP A 208 -1.97 17.31 -22.56
CA ASP A 208 -3.11 16.69 -23.20
C ASP A 208 -2.82 15.19 -23.40
N GLU A 209 -3.66 14.34 -22.82
CA GLU A 209 -3.55 12.90 -22.97
C GLU A 209 -4.92 12.21 -22.94
N PRO A 210 -5.16 11.16 -23.74
CA PRO A 210 -6.40 10.39 -23.67
C PRO A 210 -6.64 9.83 -22.26
N VAL A 211 -7.86 9.99 -21.76
CA VAL A 211 -8.25 9.54 -20.40
C VAL A 211 -7.92 8.07 -20.18
N ASN A 212 -8.21 7.21 -21.15
CA ASN A 212 -8.01 5.76 -21.05
C ASN A 212 -6.54 5.31 -21.08
N ARG A 213 -5.60 6.23 -21.34
CA ARG A 213 -4.14 5.95 -21.36
C ARG A 213 -3.37 6.63 -20.24
N LEU A 214 -4.05 7.45 -19.46
CA LEU A 214 -3.40 8.22 -18.40
C LEU A 214 -2.77 7.30 -17.36
N ALA A 215 -1.46 7.45 -17.14
CA ALA A 215 -0.73 6.69 -16.13
C ALA A 215 -1.07 7.19 -14.70
N GLY A 216 -1.08 6.26 -13.72
CA GLY A 216 -1.46 6.58 -12.34
C GLY A 216 -0.62 7.69 -11.72
N TYR A 217 0.70 7.67 -11.89
CA TYR A 217 1.58 8.71 -11.35
C TYR A 217 1.29 10.10 -11.92
N ARG A 218 0.84 10.19 -13.18
CA ARG A 218 0.41 11.46 -13.80
C ARG A 218 -0.89 11.95 -13.20
N THR A 219 -1.85 11.03 -12.96
CA THR A 219 -3.09 11.36 -12.24
C THR A 219 -2.79 12.00 -10.88
N LEU A 220 -1.90 11.39 -10.09
CA LEU A 220 -1.53 11.90 -8.77
C LEU A 220 -0.78 13.25 -8.86
N ALA A 221 0.11 13.40 -9.85
CA ALA A 221 0.81 14.66 -10.09
C ALA A 221 -0.15 15.79 -10.48
N LEU A 222 -1.09 15.53 -11.40
CA LEU A 222 -2.12 16.49 -11.81
C LEU A 222 -3.01 16.91 -10.64
N ASN A 223 -3.47 15.96 -9.84
CA ASN A 223 -4.30 16.23 -8.66
C ASN A 223 -3.56 17.09 -7.64
N ARG A 224 -2.29 16.82 -7.39
CA ARG A 224 -1.46 17.58 -6.47
C ARG A 224 -1.18 18.99 -7.00
N GLY A 225 -0.83 19.14 -8.28
CA GLY A 225 -0.62 20.43 -8.92
C GLY A 225 -1.88 21.32 -8.91
N GLU A 226 -3.06 20.74 -9.05
CA GLU A 226 -4.35 21.43 -8.93
C GLU A 226 -4.63 21.85 -7.48
N LYS A 227 -4.40 20.96 -6.50
CA LYS A 227 -4.53 21.23 -5.06
C LYS A 227 -3.61 22.34 -4.60
N GLU A 228 -2.38 22.35 -5.08
CA GLU A 228 -1.36 23.39 -4.82
C GLU A 228 -1.57 24.66 -5.65
N LYS A 229 -2.61 24.71 -6.50
CA LYS A 229 -3.02 25.85 -7.32
C LYS A 229 -2.04 26.26 -8.44
N PHE A 230 -1.15 25.38 -8.85
CA PHE A 230 -0.32 25.57 -10.02
C PHE A 230 -1.05 25.24 -11.32
N LEU A 231 -1.93 24.23 -11.28
CA LEU A 231 -2.63 23.70 -12.45
C LEU A 231 -4.14 23.96 -12.40
N THR A 232 -4.73 24.00 -13.61
CA THR A 232 -6.16 23.80 -13.84
C THR A 232 -6.31 22.53 -14.66
N VAL A 233 -7.08 21.55 -14.16
CA VAL A 233 -7.23 20.23 -14.78
C VAL A 233 -8.69 20.00 -15.17
N LYS A 234 -8.94 19.55 -16.40
CA LYS A 234 -10.28 19.30 -16.95
C LYS A 234 -10.29 18.01 -17.77
N ILE A 235 -11.48 17.42 -17.90
CA ILE A 235 -11.73 16.38 -18.89
C ILE A 235 -12.50 17.00 -20.05
N GLU A 236 -11.93 16.95 -21.22
CA GLU A 236 -12.57 17.35 -22.47
C GLU A 236 -13.26 16.13 -23.07
N ALA A 237 -14.59 16.11 -22.98
CA ALA A 237 -15.41 15.03 -23.48
C ALA A 237 -15.77 15.23 -24.95
N PRO A 238 -16.16 14.19 -25.73
CA PRO A 238 -16.63 14.31 -27.12
C PRO A 238 -18.05 14.90 -27.13
N GLN A 239 -18.17 16.19 -26.82
CA GLN A 239 -19.45 16.88 -26.60
C GLN A 239 -20.40 16.78 -27.81
N GLU A 240 -19.92 16.94 -29.04
CA GLU A 240 -20.76 16.86 -30.23
C GLU A 240 -21.40 15.47 -30.42
N ASP A 241 -20.62 14.41 -30.20
CA ASP A 241 -21.12 13.02 -30.27
C ASP A 241 -22.18 12.77 -29.18
N ILE A 242 -21.96 13.32 -27.99
CA ILE A 242 -22.87 13.18 -26.84
C ILE A 242 -24.19 13.91 -27.10
N LEU A 243 -24.15 15.15 -27.54
CA LEU A 243 -25.35 15.92 -27.84
C LEU A 243 -26.13 15.26 -28.97
N ARG A 244 -25.48 14.83 -30.04
CA ARG A 244 -26.10 14.09 -31.16
C ARG A 244 -26.77 12.79 -30.70
N TYR A 245 -26.13 12.06 -29.76
CA TYR A 245 -26.74 10.86 -29.19
C TYR A 245 -28.01 11.18 -28.40
N LEU A 246 -27.96 12.19 -27.51
CA LEU A 246 -29.11 12.60 -26.71
C LEU A 246 -30.26 13.11 -27.61
N GLU A 247 -29.95 13.94 -28.60
CA GLU A 247 -30.96 14.41 -29.58
C GLU A 247 -31.63 13.23 -30.27
N LYS A 248 -30.87 12.26 -30.75
CA LYS A 248 -31.39 11.06 -31.42
C LYS A 248 -32.29 10.21 -30.51
N LYS A 249 -31.99 10.19 -29.19
CA LYS A 249 -32.78 9.42 -28.23
C LYS A 249 -34.03 10.13 -27.76
N ILE A 250 -34.02 11.45 -27.73
CA ILE A 250 -35.08 12.24 -27.06
C ILE A 250 -36.02 12.88 -28.12
N ILE A 251 -35.48 13.35 -29.24
CA ILE A 251 -36.28 14.03 -30.26
C ILE A 251 -36.81 13.01 -31.24
N HIS A 252 -38.12 12.90 -31.29
CA HIS A 252 -38.86 11.99 -32.18
C HIS A 252 -39.77 12.78 -33.10
N GLY A 253 -39.57 12.64 -34.39
CA GLY A 253 -40.42 13.25 -35.39
C GLY A 253 -40.05 14.70 -35.78
N GLU A 254 -40.90 15.34 -36.56
CA GLU A 254 -40.66 16.66 -37.19
C GLU A 254 -41.45 17.78 -36.49
N ASN A 255 -41.79 17.65 -35.22
CA ASN A 255 -42.54 18.71 -34.51
C ASN A 255 -41.62 19.88 -34.17
N LEU A 256 -41.57 20.87 -35.06
CA LEU A 256 -40.72 22.05 -34.92
C LEU A 256 -41.00 22.85 -33.63
N SER A 257 -42.25 22.86 -33.14
CA SER A 257 -42.62 23.61 -31.94
C SER A 257 -41.90 23.11 -30.67
N THR A 258 -41.72 21.80 -30.56
CA THR A 258 -41.05 21.18 -29.39
C THR A 258 -39.58 20.94 -29.61
N THR A 259 -39.10 20.81 -30.83
CA THR A 259 -37.71 20.47 -31.14
C THR A 259 -36.71 21.49 -30.59
N GLN A 260 -37.01 22.79 -30.72
CA GLN A 260 -36.10 23.83 -30.26
C GLN A 260 -35.91 23.79 -28.74
N ILE A 261 -37.01 23.75 -27.98
CA ILE A 261 -36.94 23.72 -26.51
C ILE A 261 -36.32 22.43 -25.97
N LEU A 262 -36.53 21.31 -26.68
CA LEU A 262 -35.88 20.04 -26.34
C LEU A 262 -34.37 20.09 -26.59
N LYS A 263 -33.89 20.69 -27.65
CA LYS A 263 -32.47 20.91 -27.90
C LYS A 263 -31.84 21.76 -26.81
N GLU A 264 -32.50 22.84 -26.41
CA GLU A 264 -32.06 23.69 -25.30
C GLU A 264 -32.02 22.95 -23.97
N ALA A 265 -33.04 22.12 -23.68
CA ALA A 265 -33.10 21.27 -22.50
C ALA A 265 -31.99 20.22 -22.50
N ILE A 266 -31.70 19.59 -23.61
CA ILE A 266 -30.61 18.63 -23.79
C ILE A 266 -29.26 19.28 -23.53
N GLU A 267 -29.02 20.44 -24.14
CA GLU A 267 -27.78 21.18 -23.99
C GLU A 267 -27.56 21.64 -22.52
N ASP A 268 -28.61 22.20 -21.88
CA ASP A 268 -28.58 22.60 -20.47
C ASP A 268 -28.37 21.39 -19.55
N SER A 269 -29.09 20.29 -19.77
CA SER A 269 -28.92 19.04 -19.02
C SER A 269 -27.48 18.53 -19.10
N TYR A 270 -26.92 18.48 -20.30
CA TYR A 270 -25.54 18.03 -20.46
C TYR A 270 -24.54 18.98 -19.82
N LYS A 271 -24.54 20.26 -20.18
CA LYS A 271 -23.53 21.23 -19.72
C LYS A 271 -23.59 21.50 -18.20
N ARG A 272 -24.78 21.61 -17.65
CA ARG A 272 -25.00 22.01 -16.25
C ARG A 272 -25.07 20.82 -15.28
N LEU A 273 -25.66 19.71 -15.68
CA LEU A 273 -25.98 18.60 -14.78
C LEU A 273 -25.13 17.36 -15.02
N ILE A 274 -25.00 16.92 -16.28
CA ILE A 274 -24.35 15.65 -16.62
C ILE A 274 -22.84 15.78 -16.68
N ALA A 275 -22.31 16.70 -17.51
CA ALA A 275 -20.87 16.82 -17.77
C ALA A 275 -20.06 17.06 -16.49
N PRO A 276 -20.42 18.00 -15.58
CA PRO A 276 -19.68 18.21 -14.35
C PRO A 276 -19.74 17.02 -13.39
N ALA A 277 -20.83 16.25 -13.42
CA ALA A 277 -20.98 15.06 -12.58
C ALA A 277 -20.13 13.92 -13.12
N ILE A 278 -20.21 13.62 -14.42
CA ILE A 278 -19.41 12.58 -15.08
C ILE A 278 -17.91 12.89 -14.98
N GLU A 279 -17.51 14.14 -15.15
CA GLU A 279 -16.12 14.55 -14.97
C GLU A 279 -15.61 14.23 -13.57
N ARG A 280 -16.37 14.58 -12.52
CA ARG A 280 -15.99 14.24 -11.15
C ARG A 280 -15.94 12.74 -10.91
N GLU A 281 -16.88 11.98 -11.46
CA GLU A 281 -16.92 10.52 -11.34
C GLU A 281 -15.69 9.89 -11.99
N ILE A 282 -15.36 10.29 -13.23
CA ILE A 282 -14.19 9.78 -13.96
C ILE A 282 -12.89 10.18 -13.26
N ARG A 283 -12.77 11.44 -12.83
CA ARG A 283 -11.59 11.87 -12.07
C ARG A 283 -11.44 11.12 -10.75
N GLY A 284 -12.57 10.84 -10.07
CA GLY A 284 -12.60 9.99 -8.88
C GLY A 284 -12.11 8.57 -9.16
N GLU A 285 -12.61 7.95 -10.23
CA GLU A 285 -12.20 6.59 -10.65
C GLU A 285 -10.71 6.52 -11.02
N LEU A 286 -10.21 7.50 -11.78
CA LEU A 286 -8.80 7.61 -12.15
C LEU A 286 -7.92 7.78 -10.89
N THR A 287 -8.37 8.59 -9.94
CA THR A 287 -7.67 8.84 -8.69
C THR A 287 -7.62 7.56 -7.84
N GLU A 288 -8.74 6.89 -7.65
CA GLU A 288 -8.82 5.65 -6.89
C GLU A 288 -7.91 4.57 -7.49
N LYS A 289 -7.97 4.38 -8.80
CA LYS A 289 -7.11 3.44 -9.52
C LYS A 289 -5.62 3.79 -9.40
N ALA A 290 -5.29 5.08 -9.46
CA ALA A 290 -3.91 5.57 -9.31
C ALA A 290 -3.39 5.35 -7.87
N GLU A 291 -4.24 5.65 -6.88
CA GLU A 291 -3.92 5.40 -5.47
C GLU A 291 -3.72 3.92 -5.18
N ASP A 292 -4.59 3.05 -5.70
CA ASP A 292 -4.50 1.60 -5.53
C ASP A 292 -3.19 1.04 -6.07
N GLY A 293 -2.83 1.43 -7.30
CA GLY A 293 -1.56 1.03 -7.89
C GLY A 293 -0.35 1.54 -7.12
N ALA A 294 -0.39 2.80 -6.64
CA ALA A 294 0.69 3.36 -5.85
C ALA A 294 0.82 2.68 -4.47
N ILE A 295 -0.31 2.42 -3.80
CA ILE A 295 -0.33 1.73 -2.50
C ILE A 295 0.22 0.30 -2.63
N GLU A 296 -0.11 -0.42 -3.71
CA GLU A 296 0.46 -1.74 -3.98
C GLU A 296 1.99 -1.69 -4.11
N VAL A 297 2.50 -0.71 -4.85
CA VAL A 297 3.96 -0.49 -4.99
C VAL A 297 4.59 -0.15 -3.64
N PHE A 298 3.96 0.72 -2.85
CA PHE A 298 4.45 1.06 -1.51
C PHE A 298 4.48 -0.15 -0.59
N GLY A 299 3.45 -1.00 -0.65
CA GLY A 299 3.42 -2.26 0.08
C GLY A 299 4.58 -3.16 -0.28
N LYS A 300 4.88 -3.34 -1.57
CA LYS A 300 6.02 -4.13 -2.03
C LYS A 300 7.36 -3.55 -1.62
N ASN A 301 7.53 -2.23 -1.71
CA ASN A 301 8.74 -1.56 -1.24
C ASN A 301 8.95 -1.75 0.28
N LEU A 302 7.87 -1.62 1.07
CA LEU A 302 7.92 -1.84 2.51
C LEU A 302 8.27 -3.29 2.83
N GLU A 303 7.63 -4.28 2.17
CA GLU A 303 7.91 -5.70 2.35
C GLU A 303 9.40 -5.99 2.16
N GLN A 304 9.98 -5.51 1.07
CA GLN A 304 11.38 -5.74 0.76
C GLN A 304 12.33 -5.06 1.75
N LEU A 305 11.97 -3.89 2.25
CA LEU A 305 12.72 -3.20 3.30
C LEU A 305 12.70 -3.99 4.62
N LEU A 306 11.53 -4.51 5.01
CA LEU A 306 11.35 -5.32 6.22
C LEU A 306 12.02 -6.70 6.11
N MET A 307 12.06 -7.26 4.92
CA MET A 307 12.63 -8.58 4.63
C MET A 307 14.12 -8.56 4.31
N GLN A 308 14.80 -7.43 4.50
CA GLN A 308 16.25 -7.38 4.39
C GLN A 308 16.91 -8.29 5.44
N PRO A 309 17.97 -9.03 5.07
CA PRO A 309 18.64 -9.94 5.98
C PRO A 309 19.28 -9.18 7.15
N PRO A 310 19.15 -9.67 8.39
CA PRO A 310 19.79 -9.10 9.55
C PRO A 310 21.30 -9.31 9.48
N ILE A 311 22.08 -8.36 10.00
CA ILE A 311 23.53 -8.48 10.19
C ILE A 311 23.79 -8.78 11.66
N VAL A 312 23.90 -10.05 11.97
CA VAL A 312 24.06 -10.54 13.35
C VAL A 312 25.53 -10.72 13.75
N GLY A 313 25.80 -10.72 15.05
CA GLY A 313 27.13 -11.02 15.60
C GLY A 313 28.11 -9.86 15.61
N HIS A 314 27.70 -8.66 15.24
CA HIS A 314 28.54 -7.46 15.19
C HIS A 314 28.20 -6.46 16.27
N THR A 315 29.22 -5.82 16.85
CA THR A 315 29.06 -4.57 17.59
C THR A 315 28.97 -3.42 16.58
N VAL A 316 27.90 -2.68 16.64
CA VAL A 316 27.57 -1.63 15.67
C VAL A 316 27.63 -0.25 16.33
N LEU A 317 28.29 0.69 15.69
CA LEU A 317 28.23 2.11 16.03
C LEU A 317 27.13 2.77 15.19
N GLY A 318 26.04 3.14 15.83
CA GLY A 318 25.00 3.97 15.22
C GLY A 318 25.45 5.44 15.21
N TRP A 319 25.28 6.09 14.07
CA TRP A 319 25.68 7.46 13.86
C TRP A 319 24.50 8.25 13.29
N ASP A 320 23.96 9.13 14.11
CA ASP A 320 22.94 10.10 13.69
C ASP A 320 23.63 11.41 13.32
N PRO A 321 23.79 11.68 12.00
CA PRO A 321 24.56 12.83 11.53
C PRO A 321 23.80 14.14 11.75
N ALA A 322 24.52 15.17 12.19
CA ALA A 322 23.99 16.51 12.35
C ALA A 322 25.11 17.56 12.20
N PHE A 323 24.74 18.78 11.87
CA PHE A 323 25.67 19.90 11.81
C PHE A 323 25.91 20.52 13.20
N ARG A 324 25.19 21.58 13.50
CA ARG A 324 25.43 22.43 14.68
C ARG A 324 25.28 21.70 16.03
N THR A 325 24.32 20.77 16.12
CA THR A 325 24.00 20.09 17.39
C THR A 325 24.94 18.94 17.72
N GLY A 326 25.89 18.63 16.81
CA GLY A 326 26.81 17.50 16.93
C GLY A 326 26.18 16.17 16.50
N CYS A 327 27.01 15.27 16.01
CA CYS A 327 26.62 13.92 15.64
C CYS A 327 26.44 13.06 16.89
N LYS A 328 25.30 12.38 17.03
CA LYS A 328 25.02 11.48 18.15
C LYS A 328 25.45 10.08 17.80
N LEU A 329 26.13 9.46 18.72
CA LEU A 329 26.66 8.10 18.55
C LEU A 329 26.06 7.17 19.61
N ALA A 330 25.75 5.96 19.23
CA ALA A 330 25.37 4.88 20.13
C ALA A 330 26.10 3.61 19.76
N VAL A 331 26.76 2.99 20.72
CA VAL A 331 27.39 1.68 20.57
C VAL A 331 26.40 0.61 20.99
N VAL A 332 26.08 -0.29 20.07
CA VAL A 332 25.13 -1.37 20.30
C VAL A 332 25.85 -2.71 20.14
N ASP A 333 25.76 -3.53 21.18
CA ASP A 333 26.37 -4.85 21.19
C ASP A 333 25.64 -5.85 20.29
N PRO A 334 26.17 -7.06 20.04
CA PRO A 334 25.53 -8.05 19.17
C PRO A 334 24.13 -8.50 19.63
N THR A 335 23.73 -8.22 20.87
CA THR A 335 22.39 -8.55 21.38
C THR A 335 21.38 -7.42 21.20
N GLY A 336 21.80 -6.29 20.64
CA GLY A 336 20.95 -5.10 20.47
C GLY A 336 20.93 -4.17 21.70
N LYS A 337 21.75 -4.44 22.74
CA LYS A 337 21.86 -3.59 23.93
C LYS A 337 22.76 -2.38 23.66
N VAL A 338 22.30 -1.19 24.01
CA VAL A 338 23.12 0.02 23.98
C VAL A 338 24.11 -0.02 25.18
N VAL A 339 25.39 0.00 24.85
CA VAL A 339 26.47 -0.09 25.85
C VAL A 339 27.19 1.23 26.12
N ASP A 340 27.13 2.17 25.17
CA ASP A 340 27.69 3.50 25.29
C ASP A 340 27.00 4.51 24.37
N THR A 341 26.98 5.78 24.73
CA THR A 341 26.51 6.87 23.90
C THR A 341 27.42 8.09 24.05
N THR A 342 27.63 8.85 22.98
CA THR A 342 28.41 10.08 23.04
C THR A 342 27.99 11.05 21.92
N VAL A 343 28.48 12.27 21.98
CA VAL A 343 28.29 13.29 20.96
C VAL A 343 29.65 13.76 20.47
N ILE A 344 29.82 13.86 19.16
CA ILE A 344 31.02 14.39 18.53
C ILE A 344 30.68 15.53 17.58
N TYR A 345 31.65 16.40 17.29
CA TYR A 345 31.46 17.60 16.49
C TYR A 345 32.39 17.66 15.27
N PRO A 346 32.35 16.66 14.37
CA PRO A 346 33.23 16.62 13.20
C PRO A 346 32.72 17.43 12.01
N THR A 347 31.45 17.85 12.06
CA THR A 347 30.70 18.52 10.96
C THR A 347 30.54 20.01 11.23
N ALA A 348 30.34 20.80 10.17
CA ALA A 348 30.25 22.27 10.27
C ALA A 348 29.10 22.75 11.21
N PRO A 349 29.30 23.82 11.99
CA PRO A 349 30.52 24.58 12.15
C PRO A 349 31.54 23.84 13.05
N THR A 350 32.71 23.59 12.53
CA THR A 350 33.77 22.82 13.23
C THR A 350 35.14 23.44 13.06
N THR A 351 36.12 22.90 13.75
CA THR A 351 37.53 23.26 13.66
C THR A 351 38.39 22.01 13.50
N PRO A 352 39.64 22.11 12.99
CA PRO A 352 40.54 20.95 12.92
C PRO A 352 40.72 20.24 14.25
N GLN A 353 40.74 21.00 15.36
CA GLN A 353 40.86 20.45 16.71
C GLN A 353 39.62 19.61 17.10
N LYS A 354 38.41 20.08 16.75
CA LYS A 354 37.18 19.33 16.99
C LYS A 354 37.08 18.07 16.13
N ILE A 355 37.54 18.14 14.87
CA ILE A 355 37.62 16.97 14.00
C ILE A 355 38.59 15.95 14.60
N GLN A 356 39.76 16.37 15.03
CA GLN A 356 40.74 15.46 15.65
C GLN A 356 40.20 14.85 16.96
N ALA A 357 39.54 15.65 17.82
CA ALA A 357 38.93 15.15 19.03
C ALA A 357 37.81 14.13 18.75
N ALA A 358 37.02 14.33 17.68
CA ALA A 358 36.04 13.38 17.22
C ALA A 358 36.68 12.05 16.76
N LYS A 359 37.75 12.11 15.95
CA LYS A 359 38.52 10.93 15.52
C LYS A 359 39.10 10.18 16.70
N ASP A 360 39.67 10.89 17.69
CA ASP A 360 40.24 10.27 18.89
C ASP A 360 39.18 9.56 19.73
N THR A 361 37.99 10.15 19.85
CA THR A 361 36.85 9.52 20.50
C THR A 361 36.41 8.26 19.77
N LEU A 362 36.31 8.32 18.45
CA LEU A 362 35.93 7.16 17.62
C LEU A 362 36.96 6.02 17.75
N LYS A 363 38.26 6.32 17.70
CA LYS A 363 39.34 5.34 17.90
C LYS A 363 39.22 4.64 19.25
N LYS A 364 38.95 5.39 20.31
CA LYS A 364 38.73 4.84 21.65
C LYS A 364 37.50 3.93 21.70
N LEU A 365 36.38 4.32 21.13
CA LEU A 365 35.17 3.51 21.09
C LEU A 365 35.38 2.22 20.30
N ILE A 366 35.98 2.31 19.10
CA ILE A 366 36.28 1.15 18.25
C ILE A 366 37.17 0.14 18.99
N ALA A 367 38.22 0.61 19.62
CA ALA A 367 39.13 -0.26 20.38
C ALA A 367 38.47 -0.86 21.66
N LYS A 368 37.70 -0.04 22.38
CA LYS A 368 37.08 -0.47 23.67
C LYS A 368 35.99 -1.51 23.45
N TYR A 369 35.17 -1.36 22.44
CA TYR A 369 33.99 -2.21 22.19
C TYR A 369 34.15 -3.17 21.03
N ASN A 370 35.32 -3.21 20.40
CA ASN A 370 35.58 -4.03 19.21
C ASN A 370 34.55 -3.81 18.11
N ILE A 371 34.28 -2.54 17.82
CA ILE A 371 33.31 -2.15 16.80
C ILE A 371 33.80 -2.61 15.43
N SER A 372 32.99 -3.32 14.68
CA SER A 372 33.29 -3.81 13.33
C SER A 372 32.45 -3.16 12.24
N LEU A 373 31.32 -2.54 12.60
CA LEU A 373 30.42 -1.87 11.68
C LEU A 373 30.01 -0.49 12.18
N ILE A 374 29.89 0.47 11.24
CA ILE A 374 29.34 1.80 11.49
C ILE A 374 28.08 1.95 10.63
N SER A 375 26.94 2.21 11.27
CA SER A 375 25.66 2.47 10.64
C SER A 375 25.38 3.97 10.66
N VAL A 376 25.40 4.63 9.50
CA VAL A 376 25.25 6.09 9.39
C VAL A 376 23.88 6.42 8.79
N GLY A 377 23.13 7.28 9.45
CA GLY A 377 21.88 7.81 8.91
C GLY A 377 22.10 8.61 7.61
N ASN A 378 21.15 8.55 6.69
CA ASN A 378 21.23 9.24 5.40
C ASN A 378 20.67 10.67 5.41
N GLY A 379 20.47 11.26 6.57
CA GLY A 379 19.93 12.61 6.73
C GLY A 379 20.95 13.73 6.56
N THR A 380 20.66 14.85 7.20
CA THR A 380 21.50 16.04 7.17
C THR A 380 22.90 15.76 7.68
N ALA A 381 23.94 16.26 7.02
CA ALA A 381 25.37 16.02 7.33
C ALA A 381 25.88 14.58 7.17
N SER A 382 25.12 13.72 6.51
CA SER A 382 25.51 12.34 6.23
C SER A 382 26.82 12.26 5.41
N ARG A 383 26.94 13.08 4.37
CA ARG A 383 28.15 13.12 3.52
C ARG A 383 29.39 13.54 4.27
N GLU A 384 29.29 14.60 5.05
CA GLU A 384 30.38 15.11 5.85
C GLU A 384 30.83 14.09 6.89
N SER A 385 29.85 13.42 7.49
CA SER A 385 30.12 12.31 8.43
C SER A 385 30.82 11.13 7.75
N GLU A 386 30.37 10.74 6.55
CA GLU A 386 30.96 9.68 5.76
C GLU A 386 32.43 9.97 5.44
N MET A 387 32.76 11.20 5.03
CA MET A 387 34.15 11.60 4.76
C MET A 387 35.06 11.46 5.99
N ILE A 388 34.56 11.86 7.17
CA ILE A 388 35.30 11.70 8.44
C ILE A 388 35.52 10.22 8.76
N ILE A 389 34.51 9.38 8.53
CA ILE A 389 34.63 7.92 8.74
C ILE A 389 35.69 7.34 7.82
N VAL A 390 35.66 7.64 6.53
CA VAL A 390 36.63 7.10 5.56
C VAL A 390 38.06 7.55 5.89
N ASP A 391 38.26 8.80 6.29
CA ASP A 391 39.56 9.26 6.75
C ASP A 391 40.03 8.54 8.00
N LEU A 392 39.10 8.33 8.97
CA LEU A 392 39.40 7.55 10.18
C LEU A 392 39.81 6.12 9.86
N LEU A 393 39.09 5.46 8.93
CA LEU A 393 39.38 4.07 8.56
C LEU A 393 40.78 3.85 7.98
N LYS A 394 41.38 4.90 7.36
CA LYS A 394 42.75 4.87 6.90
C LYS A 394 43.78 4.97 8.02
N GLU A 395 43.39 5.47 9.17
CA GLU A 395 44.26 5.74 10.34
C GLU A 395 44.25 4.61 11.38
N ILE A 396 43.33 3.65 11.30
CA ILE A 396 43.16 2.58 12.28
C ILE A 396 43.57 1.22 11.70
N PRO A 397 44.13 0.31 12.54
CA PRO A 397 44.49 -1.04 12.13
C PRO A 397 43.30 -2.01 12.11
N GLN A 398 42.21 -1.69 12.80
CA GLN A 398 41.04 -2.54 12.90
C GLN A 398 40.28 -2.57 11.57
N LYS A 399 39.76 -3.75 11.21
CA LYS A 399 38.88 -3.91 10.05
C LYS A 399 37.47 -3.46 10.41
N VAL A 400 37.16 -2.21 10.10
CA VAL A 400 35.81 -1.62 10.28
C VAL A 400 35.25 -1.28 8.92
N GLN A 401 33.98 -1.59 8.73
CA GLN A 401 33.24 -1.21 7.54
C GLN A 401 32.08 -0.28 7.92
N TYR A 402 31.54 0.44 6.97
CA TYR A 402 30.38 1.29 7.21
C TYR A 402 29.30 1.10 6.14
N ILE A 403 28.12 1.53 6.45
CA ILE A 403 26.97 1.58 5.54
C ILE A 403 26.12 2.81 5.85
N ILE A 404 25.59 3.41 4.80
CA ILE A 404 24.57 4.45 4.92
C ILE A 404 23.20 3.76 5.03
N VAL A 405 22.47 4.05 6.09
CA VAL A 405 21.16 3.47 6.39
C VAL A 405 20.08 4.51 6.20
N ASN A 406 18.95 4.11 5.66
CA ASN A 406 17.79 4.99 5.62
C ASN A 406 17.29 5.26 7.05
N GLU A 407 17.35 6.52 7.49
CA GLU A 407 16.90 6.95 8.81
C GLU A 407 15.41 7.36 8.87
N ALA A 408 14.66 7.17 7.77
CA ALA A 408 13.24 7.52 7.73
C ALA A 408 12.49 6.94 8.95
N GLY A 409 11.70 7.77 9.58
CA GLY A 409 10.96 7.42 10.79
C GLY A 409 11.79 7.33 12.08
N ALA A 410 13.14 7.43 12.06
CA ALA A 410 13.95 7.40 13.28
C ALA A 410 13.61 8.59 14.20
N SER A 411 13.38 9.76 13.66
CA SER A 411 12.93 10.93 14.41
C SER A 411 11.53 10.74 15.01
N VAL A 412 10.63 10.08 14.30
CA VAL A 412 9.29 9.76 14.80
C VAL A 412 9.38 8.75 15.96
N TYR A 413 10.16 7.70 15.80
CA TYR A 413 10.42 6.72 16.87
C TYR A 413 11.05 7.40 18.10
N SER A 414 12.13 8.15 17.93
CA SER A 414 12.90 8.72 19.04
C SER A 414 12.08 9.69 19.90
N ALA A 415 11.09 10.37 19.31
CA ALA A 415 10.15 11.24 20.01
C ALA A 415 8.91 10.50 20.56
N SER A 416 8.75 9.22 20.27
CA SER A 416 7.57 8.44 20.66
C SER A 416 7.57 8.08 22.18
N LYS A 417 6.37 7.77 22.67
CA LYS A 417 6.21 7.22 24.03
C LYS A 417 6.96 5.90 24.19
N LEU A 418 6.93 5.05 23.17
CA LEU A 418 7.64 3.77 23.16
C LEU A 418 9.14 3.95 23.37
N ALA A 419 9.77 4.87 22.62
CA ALA A 419 11.20 5.14 22.77
C ALA A 419 11.54 5.74 24.14
N THR A 420 10.62 6.53 24.74
CA THR A 420 10.78 7.06 26.10
C THR A 420 10.70 5.96 27.15
N GLU A 421 9.80 4.99 26.98
CA GLU A 421 9.70 3.82 27.86
C GLU A 421 10.93 2.91 27.71
N GLU A 422 11.43 2.71 26.48
CA GLU A 422 12.61 1.88 26.19
C GLU A 422 13.91 2.52 26.70
N PHE A 423 14.05 3.82 26.57
CA PHE A 423 15.23 4.60 26.93
C PHE A 423 14.87 5.86 27.74
N PRO A 424 14.43 5.71 29.00
CA PRO A 424 13.94 6.86 29.78
C PRO A 424 15.03 7.91 30.08
N ASN A 425 16.30 7.49 30.09
CA ASN A 425 17.44 8.36 30.42
C ASN A 425 18.16 8.91 29.19
N PHE A 426 17.72 8.58 27.97
CA PHE A 426 18.31 9.07 26.72
C PHE A 426 17.52 10.25 26.17
N ASP A 427 18.24 11.17 25.57
CA ASP A 427 17.61 12.21 24.73
C ASP A 427 17.17 11.64 23.36
N VAL A 428 16.47 12.48 22.59
CA VAL A 428 15.94 12.11 21.27
C VAL A 428 17.07 11.69 20.31
N GLY A 429 18.22 12.36 20.35
CA GLY A 429 19.34 12.05 19.47
C GLY A 429 20.01 10.73 19.81
N GLN A 430 20.18 10.43 21.12
CA GLN A 430 20.72 9.14 21.56
C GLN A 430 19.81 7.98 21.16
N ARG A 431 18.49 8.16 21.29
CA ARG A 431 17.49 7.17 20.85
C ARG A 431 17.53 6.96 19.34
N SER A 432 17.68 8.03 18.55
CA SER A 432 17.83 7.98 17.11
C SER A 432 19.08 7.21 16.69
N ALA A 433 20.22 7.51 17.28
CA ALA A 433 21.48 6.80 17.01
C ALA A 433 21.39 5.30 17.34
N ALA A 434 20.76 4.94 18.47
CA ALA A 434 20.50 3.56 18.82
C ALA A 434 19.61 2.84 17.82
N SER A 435 18.55 3.50 17.35
CA SER A 435 17.67 2.97 16.32
C SER A 435 18.40 2.74 14.99
N ILE A 436 19.24 3.69 14.55
CA ILE A 436 20.05 3.57 13.34
C ILE A 436 20.99 2.36 13.40
N ALA A 437 21.60 2.09 14.54
CA ALA A 437 22.44 0.90 14.74
C ALA A 437 21.62 -0.40 14.68
N ARG A 438 20.49 -0.45 15.38
CA ARG A 438 19.64 -1.63 15.47
C ARG A 438 18.95 -1.98 14.14
N ARG A 439 18.66 -0.99 13.28
CA ARG A 439 18.15 -1.25 11.93
C ARG A 439 19.09 -2.08 11.08
N LEU A 440 20.38 -1.97 11.31
CA LEU A 440 21.38 -2.78 10.62
C LEU A 440 21.43 -4.20 11.18
N GLN A 441 21.27 -4.34 12.50
CA GLN A 441 21.28 -5.65 13.17
C GLN A 441 20.05 -6.48 12.82
N ASP A 442 18.85 -5.91 12.93
CA ASP A 442 17.60 -6.53 12.51
C ASP A 442 16.60 -5.47 12.05
N PRO A 443 16.46 -5.24 10.72
CA PRO A 443 15.55 -4.24 10.16
C PRO A 443 14.10 -4.46 10.59
N LEU A 444 13.60 -5.69 10.53
CA LEU A 444 12.22 -6.00 10.88
C LEU A 444 11.91 -5.67 12.33
N ALA A 445 12.74 -6.16 13.25
CA ALA A 445 12.54 -5.96 14.70
C ALA A 445 12.54 -4.49 15.11
N GLU A 446 13.32 -3.65 14.43
CA GLU A 446 13.38 -2.22 14.71
C GLU A 446 12.28 -1.42 14.00
N LEU A 447 12.03 -1.68 12.71
CA LEU A 447 11.07 -0.91 11.91
C LEU A 447 9.61 -1.13 12.33
N VAL A 448 9.27 -2.25 12.95
CA VAL A 448 7.90 -2.47 13.50
C VAL A 448 7.54 -1.51 14.64
N LYS A 449 8.51 -0.82 15.24
CA LYS A 449 8.30 0.20 16.26
C LYS A 449 7.80 1.52 15.71
N ILE A 450 7.81 1.68 14.38
CA ILE A 450 7.49 2.90 13.65
C ILE A 450 6.20 2.70 12.88
N ASP A 451 5.35 3.73 12.83
CA ASP A 451 4.20 3.74 11.91
C ASP A 451 4.71 3.53 10.47
N PRO A 452 4.24 2.50 9.76
CA PRO A 452 4.71 2.20 8.40
C PRO A 452 4.66 3.39 7.44
N LYS A 453 3.69 4.29 7.61
CA LYS A 453 3.58 5.54 6.84
C LYS A 453 4.76 6.50 7.05
N SER A 454 5.45 6.40 8.18
CA SER A 454 6.59 7.23 8.51
C SER A 454 7.93 6.70 7.97
N ILE A 455 7.94 5.52 7.36
CA ILE A 455 9.15 4.91 6.79
C ILE A 455 9.53 5.51 5.42
N GLY A 456 8.64 6.30 4.81
CA GLY A 456 8.94 7.02 3.57
C GLY A 456 9.00 6.13 2.33
N VAL A 457 8.13 5.13 2.24
CA VAL A 457 8.13 4.11 1.18
C VAL A 457 7.45 4.55 -0.12
N GLY A 458 6.86 5.75 -0.19
CA GLY A 458 6.10 6.15 -1.37
C GLY A 458 6.04 7.65 -1.64
N GLN A 459 6.03 7.99 -2.94
CA GLN A 459 5.74 9.32 -3.43
C GLN A 459 4.22 9.56 -3.38
N TYR A 460 3.77 10.78 -3.13
CA TYR A 460 2.36 11.16 -3.00
C TYR A 460 1.59 10.47 -1.85
N GLN A 461 2.25 9.77 -0.94
CA GLN A 461 1.58 9.04 0.14
C GLN A 461 0.68 9.91 1.03
N HIS A 462 0.97 11.21 1.16
CA HIS A 462 0.17 12.16 1.93
C HIS A 462 -1.08 12.68 1.19
N ASP A 463 -1.18 12.42 -0.11
CA ASP A 463 -2.28 12.89 -0.96
C ASP A 463 -3.37 11.83 -1.18
N MET A 464 -3.11 10.58 -0.80
CA MET A 464 -4.01 9.45 -1.02
C MET A 464 -4.88 9.10 0.21
N ASN A 465 -5.79 8.16 0.03
CA ASN A 465 -6.66 7.65 1.09
C ASN A 465 -5.84 7.06 2.25
N GLN A 466 -5.75 7.81 3.36
CA GLN A 466 -4.91 7.48 4.51
C GLN A 466 -5.37 6.21 5.23
N LYS A 467 -6.66 5.89 5.22
CA LYS A 467 -7.18 4.65 5.82
C LYS A 467 -6.73 3.44 5.00
N LYS A 468 -6.94 3.47 3.69
CA LYS A 468 -6.54 2.38 2.78
C LYS A 468 -5.02 2.16 2.82
N LEU A 469 -4.24 3.25 2.77
CA LEU A 469 -2.79 3.20 2.90
C LEU A 469 -2.38 2.53 4.22
N ASN A 470 -2.96 2.95 5.35
CA ASN A 470 -2.65 2.39 6.66
C ASN A 470 -2.98 0.90 6.74
N ASP A 471 -4.17 0.51 6.27
CA ASP A 471 -4.64 -0.89 6.33
C ASP A 471 -3.74 -1.79 5.48
N THR A 472 -3.36 -1.35 4.28
CA THR A 472 -2.46 -2.09 3.39
C THR A 472 -1.05 -2.22 3.98
N LEU A 473 -0.44 -1.12 4.43
CA LEU A 473 0.91 -1.16 4.98
C LEU A 473 0.98 -1.95 6.30
N SER A 474 -0.02 -1.84 7.16
CA SER A 474 -0.12 -2.67 8.38
C SER A 474 -0.25 -4.14 8.04
N GLY A 475 -1.02 -4.49 7.00
CA GLY A 475 -1.12 -5.85 6.49
C GLY A 475 0.22 -6.39 5.97
N VAL A 476 1.03 -5.56 5.32
CA VAL A 476 2.38 -5.95 4.87
C VAL A 476 3.29 -6.26 6.06
N VAL A 477 3.28 -5.41 7.08
CA VAL A 477 4.07 -5.66 8.31
C VAL A 477 3.64 -6.96 8.97
N GLU A 478 2.33 -7.18 9.13
CA GLU A 478 1.77 -8.41 9.67
C GLU A 478 2.23 -9.63 8.88
N SER A 479 2.15 -9.58 7.56
CA SER A 479 2.60 -10.67 6.66
C SER A 479 4.09 -10.97 6.87
N CYS A 480 4.95 -9.95 6.89
CA CYS A 480 6.39 -10.12 7.09
C CYS A 480 6.71 -10.73 8.46
N VAL A 481 6.11 -10.22 9.53
CA VAL A 481 6.37 -10.70 10.89
C VAL A 481 5.94 -12.16 11.05
N ASN A 482 4.76 -12.54 10.55
CA ASN A 482 4.28 -13.92 10.63
C ASN A 482 5.08 -14.87 9.73
N ARG A 483 5.55 -14.41 8.56
CA ARG A 483 6.40 -15.20 7.67
C ARG A 483 7.77 -15.49 8.26
N VAL A 484 8.39 -14.52 8.93
CA VAL A 484 9.67 -14.69 9.64
C VAL A 484 9.48 -15.51 10.92
N GLY A 485 8.38 -15.28 11.63
CA GLY A 485 8.15 -15.76 12.97
C GLY A 485 9.02 -15.02 14.00
N VAL A 486 8.72 -15.15 15.26
CA VAL A 486 9.46 -14.44 16.32
C VAL A 486 9.81 -15.34 17.49
N ASP A 487 10.90 -15.05 18.16
CA ASP A 487 11.25 -15.70 19.42
C ASP A 487 10.41 -15.10 20.56
N LEU A 488 9.68 -15.96 21.27
CA LEU A 488 8.74 -15.56 22.32
C LEU A 488 9.46 -14.90 23.52
N ASN A 489 10.71 -15.28 23.76
CA ASN A 489 11.47 -14.81 24.90
C ASN A 489 12.22 -13.50 24.67
N THR A 490 12.44 -13.11 23.41
CA THR A 490 13.22 -11.91 23.06
C THR A 490 12.41 -10.84 22.35
N ALA A 491 11.29 -11.19 21.74
CA ALA A 491 10.48 -10.26 20.97
C ALA A 491 9.93 -9.09 21.81
N SER A 492 9.96 -7.90 21.24
CA SER A 492 9.34 -6.70 21.82
C SER A 492 7.81 -6.76 21.72
N ALA A 493 7.11 -6.00 22.56
CA ALA A 493 5.65 -5.90 22.49
C ALA A 493 5.16 -5.39 21.13
N PRO A 494 5.77 -4.37 20.48
CA PRO A 494 5.42 -3.99 19.11
C PRO A 494 5.55 -5.13 18.10
N LEU A 495 6.64 -5.91 18.15
CA LEU A 495 6.83 -7.05 17.25
C LEU A 495 5.78 -8.14 17.48
N LEU A 496 5.51 -8.49 18.74
CA LEU A 496 4.48 -9.46 19.12
C LEU A 496 3.09 -9.04 18.67
N SER A 497 2.78 -7.75 18.67
CA SER A 497 1.45 -7.24 18.29
C SER A 497 1.07 -7.47 16.82
N TYR A 498 2.04 -7.76 15.96
CA TYR A 498 1.81 -8.15 14.56
C TYR A 498 1.67 -9.66 14.36
N ILE A 499 1.90 -10.46 15.40
CA ILE A 499 1.66 -11.90 15.31
C ILE A 499 0.16 -12.18 15.25
N SER A 500 -0.21 -13.11 14.39
CA SER A 500 -1.58 -13.59 14.20
C SER A 500 -2.29 -13.84 15.55
N GLY A 501 -3.44 -13.23 15.76
CA GLY A 501 -4.26 -13.39 16.97
C GLY A 501 -3.76 -12.65 18.21
N ILE A 502 -2.66 -11.89 18.14
CA ILE A 502 -2.11 -11.12 19.26
C ILE A 502 -2.47 -9.64 19.12
N THR A 503 -3.26 -9.13 20.05
CA THR A 503 -3.52 -7.69 20.19
C THR A 503 -2.41 -6.98 20.94
N SER A 504 -2.33 -5.65 20.84
CA SER A 504 -1.36 -4.86 21.62
C SER A 504 -1.44 -5.12 23.14
N ALA A 505 -2.64 -5.37 23.67
CA ALA A 505 -2.82 -5.70 25.07
C ALA A 505 -2.24 -7.08 25.42
N ILE A 506 -2.48 -8.08 24.58
CA ILE A 506 -1.92 -9.43 24.74
C ILE A 506 -0.38 -9.38 24.62
N ALA A 507 0.15 -8.63 23.65
CA ALA A 507 1.59 -8.47 23.47
C ALA A 507 2.28 -7.92 24.74
N LYS A 508 1.71 -6.89 25.37
CA LYS A 508 2.19 -6.36 26.64
C LYS A 508 2.09 -7.37 27.78
N ASN A 509 1.00 -8.15 27.82
CA ASN A 509 0.82 -9.19 28.83
C ASN A 509 1.84 -10.35 28.67
N ILE A 510 2.23 -10.69 27.44
CA ILE A 510 3.30 -11.67 27.19
C ILE A 510 4.62 -11.18 27.74
N VAL A 511 4.96 -9.91 27.47
CA VAL A 511 6.20 -9.31 28.00
C VAL A 511 6.17 -9.28 29.53
N ALA A 512 5.08 -8.81 30.14
CA ALA A 512 4.92 -8.80 31.60
C ALA A 512 5.03 -10.20 32.20
N TYR A 513 4.38 -11.19 31.59
CA TYR A 513 4.47 -12.59 32.07
C TYR A 513 5.90 -13.10 32.10
N ARG A 514 6.69 -12.88 31.04
CA ARG A 514 8.09 -13.35 31.03
C ARG A 514 9.00 -12.59 32.00
N GLU A 515 8.70 -11.33 32.30
CA GLU A 515 9.43 -10.54 33.31
C GLU A 515 9.11 -11.00 34.70
N GLU A 516 7.86 -11.39 35.00
CA GLU A 516 7.42 -11.83 36.33
C GLU A 516 7.66 -13.31 36.60
N GLN A 517 7.39 -14.17 35.62
CA GLN A 517 7.43 -15.63 35.74
C GLN A 517 8.68 -16.27 35.15
N GLY A 518 9.55 -15.49 34.54
CA GLY A 518 10.72 -15.96 33.81
C GLY A 518 10.40 -16.36 32.38
N ARG A 519 11.41 -16.89 31.69
CA ARG A 519 11.30 -17.27 30.29
C ARG A 519 10.23 -18.32 30.05
N PHE A 520 9.60 -18.26 28.84
CA PHE A 520 8.75 -19.34 28.38
C PHE A 520 9.60 -20.57 28.01
N GLU A 521 9.22 -21.72 28.51
CA GLU A 521 9.86 -23.00 28.24
C GLU A 521 9.05 -23.86 27.27
N THR A 522 7.73 -23.61 27.18
CA THR A 522 6.81 -24.28 26.25
C THR A 522 5.77 -23.31 25.71
N ARG A 523 5.28 -23.55 24.47
CA ARG A 523 4.17 -22.79 23.88
C ARG A 523 2.89 -22.88 24.73
N LYS A 524 2.64 -24.00 25.42
CA LYS A 524 1.45 -24.14 26.30
C LYS A 524 1.37 -23.12 27.41
N GLN A 525 2.50 -22.56 27.86
CA GLN A 525 2.51 -21.49 28.87
C GLN A 525 1.82 -20.21 28.39
N LEU A 526 1.69 -19.99 27.09
CA LEU A 526 0.91 -18.87 26.54
C LEU A 526 -0.54 -18.85 27.04
N LEU A 527 -1.14 -20.00 27.29
CA LEU A 527 -2.49 -20.08 27.86
C LEU A 527 -2.62 -19.53 29.28
N LYS A 528 -1.50 -19.28 29.97
CA LYS A 528 -1.45 -18.63 31.28
C LYS A 528 -1.33 -17.10 31.19
N VAL A 529 -1.10 -16.58 29.98
CA VAL A 529 -1.00 -15.13 29.76
C VAL A 529 -2.39 -14.51 29.80
N ALA A 530 -2.54 -13.40 30.54
CA ALA A 530 -3.81 -12.71 30.66
C ALA A 530 -4.36 -12.27 29.30
N LYS A 531 -5.66 -12.49 29.06
CA LYS A 531 -6.41 -12.21 27.83
C LYS A 531 -6.03 -13.08 26.61
N LEU A 532 -5.11 -14.02 26.73
CA LEU A 532 -4.76 -14.97 25.68
C LEU A 532 -5.59 -16.25 25.87
N GLY A 533 -6.74 -16.32 25.22
CA GLY A 533 -7.62 -17.48 25.26
C GLY A 533 -7.26 -18.55 24.22
N PRO A 534 -8.01 -19.68 24.20
CA PRO A 534 -7.75 -20.79 23.27
C PRO A 534 -7.74 -20.39 21.78
N LYS A 535 -8.64 -19.50 21.36
CA LYS A 535 -8.68 -19.02 19.96
C LYS A 535 -7.42 -18.21 19.60
N ALA A 536 -6.99 -17.30 20.49
CA ALA A 536 -5.76 -16.55 20.27
C ALA A 536 -4.54 -17.47 20.26
N PHE A 537 -4.49 -18.47 21.14
CA PHE A 537 -3.44 -19.50 21.15
C PHE A 537 -3.39 -20.26 19.83
N GLU A 538 -4.53 -20.75 19.32
CA GLU A 538 -4.61 -21.40 18.02
C GLU A 538 -4.01 -20.54 16.91
N GLN A 539 -4.36 -19.24 16.88
CA GLN A 539 -3.91 -18.32 15.84
C GLN A 539 -2.41 -17.99 15.93
N CYS A 540 -1.85 -17.88 17.13
CA CYS A 540 -0.48 -17.36 17.32
C CYS A 540 0.60 -18.42 17.53
N ALA A 541 0.26 -19.59 18.07
CA ALA A 541 1.24 -20.53 18.60
C ALA A 541 2.30 -20.98 17.59
N GLY A 542 1.92 -21.23 16.35
CA GLY A 542 2.87 -21.67 15.31
C GLY A 542 3.86 -20.60 14.86
N PHE A 543 3.54 -19.31 15.06
CA PHE A 543 4.40 -18.18 14.70
C PHE A 543 5.36 -17.76 15.80
N LEU A 544 5.15 -18.26 17.03
CA LEU A 544 5.97 -17.98 18.20
C LEU A 544 6.91 -19.13 18.48
N ARG A 545 8.21 -18.88 18.44
CA ARG A 545 9.24 -19.89 18.63
C ARG A 545 9.87 -19.78 20.02
N ILE A 546 10.34 -20.89 20.56
CA ILE A 546 11.07 -20.94 21.83
C ILE A 546 12.38 -21.68 21.59
N GLN A 547 13.49 -20.95 21.65
CA GLN A 547 14.82 -21.54 21.57
C GLN A 547 15.20 -22.17 22.91
N ASN A 548 15.78 -23.38 22.88
CA ASN A 548 16.21 -24.09 24.08
C ASN A 548 15.09 -24.29 25.13
N GLY A 549 13.87 -24.54 24.66
CA GLY A 549 12.73 -24.89 25.51
C GLY A 549 12.67 -26.38 25.83
N LYS A 550 11.64 -26.78 26.58
CA LYS A 550 11.43 -28.20 26.99
C LYS A 550 10.97 -29.08 25.82
N ASN A 551 10.26 -28.52 24.86
CA ASN A 551 9.80 -29.27 23.68
C ASN A 551 10.59 -28.80 22.44
N PRO A 552 11.41 -29.65 21.81
CA PRO A 552 12.15 -29.29 20.62
C PRO A 552 11.27 -28.82 19.44
N LEU A 553 10.01 -29.28 19.33
CA LEU A 553 9.07 -28.84 18.32
C LEU A 553 8.70 -27.34 18.47
N ASP A 554 8.83 -26.77 19.65
CA ASP A 554 8.58 -25.34 19.88
C ASP A 554 9.63 -24.43 19.23
N THR A 555 10.75 -24.98 18.75
CA THR A 555 11.76 -24.25 17.96
C THR A 555 11.36 -24.10 16.49
N THR A 556 10.39 -24.88 16.05
CA THR A 556 9.93 -24.96 14.65
C THR A 556 8.70 -24.09 14.41
N SER A 557 8.31 -23.92 13.15
CA SER A 557 7.01 -23.35 12.78
C SER A 557 5.88 -24.39 12.68
N VAL A 558 6.11 -25.63 13.13
CA VAL A 558 5.07 -26.65 13.22
C VAL A 558 4.03 -26.20 14.25
N HIS A 559 2.75 -26.22 13.84
CA HIS A 559 1.66 -25.85 14.73
C HIS A 559 1.44 -26.92 15.81
N PRO A 560 1.13 -26.57 17.07
CA PRO A 560 0.89 -27.55 18.13
C PRO A 560 -0.16 -28.62 17.81
N GLU A 561 -1.17 -28.30 16.99
CA GLU A 561 -2.17 -29.29 16.53
C GLU A 561 -1.56 -30.45 15.72
N SER A 562 -0.39 -30.22 15.13
CA SER A 562 0.32 -31.22 14.31
C SER A 562 1.47 -31.92 15.04
N TYR A 563 1.67 -31.68 16.34
CA TYR A 563 2.78 -32.27 17.10
C TYR A 563 2.73 -33.78 17.14
N GLU A 564 1.54 -34.36 17.34
CA GLU A 564 1.37 -35.80 17.35
C GLU A 564 1.77 -36.45 16.01
N ALA A 565 1.36 -35.82 14.89
CA ALA A 565 1.75 -36.28 13.56
C ALA A 565 3.26 -36.14 13.32
N ALA A 566 3.89 -35.07 13.77
CA ALA A 566 5.33 -34.84 13.66
C ALA A 566 6.12 -35.87 14.49
N GLU A 567 5.70 -36.16 15.71
CA GLU A 567 6.33 -37.19 16.58
C GLU A 567 6.19 -38.61 15.99
N LYS A 568 5.01 -38.95 15.47
CA LYS A 568 4.81 -40.22 14.77
C LYS A 568 5.69 -40.33 13.51
N LEU A 569 5.84 -39.23 12.75
CA LEU A 569 6.72 -39.16 11.58
C LEU A 569 8.17 -39.45 11.99
N LEU A 570 8.68 -38.71 12.98
CA LEU A 570 10.04 -38.91 13.45
C LEU A 570 10.31 -40.34 13.89
N LYS A 571 9.42 -40.92 14.70
CA LYS A 571 9.53 -42.31 15.17
C LYS A 571 9.57 -43.30 14.02
N LYS A 572 8.72 -43.11 12.99
CA LYS A 572 8.72 -43.98 11.79
C LYS A 572 10.02 -43.89 11.00
N GLN A 573 10.65 -42.73 10.95
CA GLN A 573 11.90 -42.53 10.25
C GLN A 573 13.14 -42.82 11.13
N GLY A 574 12.94 -43.27 12.37
CA GLY A 574 14.04 -43.65 13.29
C GLY A 574 14.70 -42.46 14.00
N PHE A 575 14.02 -41.34 14.11
CA PHE A 575 14.48 -40.15 14.79
C PHE A 575 13.69 -39.87 16.07
N THR A 576 14.26 -39.02 16.91
CA THR A 576 13.61 -38.47 18.12
C THR A 576 13.39 -36.98 18.00
N THR A 577 12.61 -36.38 18.89
CA THR A 577 12.39 -34.94 18.92
C THR A 577 13.68 -34.15 19.24
N GLU A 578 14.61 -34.73 20.01
CA GLU A 578 15.91 -34.15 20.34
C GLU A 578 16.80 -33.99 19.10
N ASP A 579 16.64 -34.85 18.10
CA ASP A 579 17.38 -34.79 16.83
C ASP A 579 17.06 -33.53 16.02
N ILE A 580 15.93 -32.84 16.29
CA ILE A 580 15.56 -31.56 15.70
C ILE A 580 16.62 -30.50 16.05
N CYS A 581 16.90 -30.34 17.36
CA CYS A 581 17.89 -29.37 17.84
C CYS A 581 19.32 -29.77 17.51
N ALA A 582 19.56 -31.07 17.35
CA ALA A 582 20.88 -31.60 16.98
C ALA A 582 21.23 -31.45 15.50
N GLY A 583 20.29 -30.95 14.67
CA GLY A 583 20.48 -30.77 13.23
C GLY A 583 20.62 -32.06 12.42
N LYS A 584 20.17 -33.19 12.97
CA LYS A 584 20.31 -34.51 12.32
C LYS A 584 19.25 -34.83 11.29
N LEU A 585 18.27 -33.97 11.11
CA LEU A 585 17.12 -34.18 10.21
C LEU A 585 17.37 -33.65 8.80
N ALA A 586 18.55 -33.17 8.48
CA ALA A 586 18.91 -32.72 7.13
C ALA A 586 18.75 -33.91 6.14
N GLY A 587 17.94 -33.72 5.08
CA GLY A 587 17.63 -34.77 4.12
C GLY A 587 16.49 -35.71 4.52
N LEU A 588 15.72 -35.40 5.55
CA LEU A 588 14.53 -36.18 5.95
C LEU A 588 13.55 -36.37 4.77
N SER A 589 13.40 -35.34 3.92
CA SER A 589 12.57 -35.42 2.72
C SER A 589 12.98 -36.52 1.74
N LEU A 590 14.27 -36.84 1.68
CA LEU A 590 14.80 -37.89 0.80
C LEU A 590 14.49 -39.28 1.31
N THR A 591 14.16 -39.44 2.57
CA THR A 591 13.80 -40.76 3.17
C THR A 591 12.34 -41.15 2.89
N ILE A 592 11.51 -40.16 2.51
CA ILE A 592 10.08 -40.38 2.29
C ILE A 592 9.82 -40.64 0.82
N LYS A 593 9.46 -41.90 0.51
CA LYS A 593 9.20 -42.36 -0.86
C LYS A 593 7.79 -42.03 -1.37
N ASP A 594 6.81 -42.07 -0.48
CA ASP A 594 5.39 -41.84 -0.80
C ASP A 594 4.74 -40.98 0.25
N TYR A 595 4.67 -39.67 -0.07
CA TYR A 595 4.07 -38.65 0.81
C TYR A 595 2.57 -38.85 1.00
N LYS A 596 1.85 -39.30 -0.03
CA LYS A 596 0.41 -39.49 0.04
C LYS A 596 0.04 -40.58 1.02
N LYS A 597 0.69 -41.76 0.87
CA LYS A 597 0.47 -42.91 1.76
C LYS A 597 0.85 -42.55 3.21
N LEU A 598 1.98 -41.89 3.39
CA LEU A 598 2.43 -41.49 4.73
C LEU A 598 1.50 -40.47 5.38
N ALA A 599 0.96 -39.52 4.60
CA ALA A 599 -0.02 -38.54 5.08
C ALA A 599 -1.31 -39.21 5.56
N GLU A 600 -1.83 -40.21 4.78
CA GLU A 600 -2.99 -41.01 5.18
C GLU A 600 -2.73 -41.80 6.48
N GLU A 601 -1.55 -42.37 6.65
CA GLU A 601 -1.15 -43.07 7.88
C GLU A 601 -0.99 -42.17 9.10
N LEU A 602 -0.66 -40.89 8.89
CA LEU A 602 -0.51 -39.89 9.93
C LEU A 602 -1.81 -39.08 10.17
N GLU A 603 -2.86 -39.37 9.43
CA GLU A 603 -4.17 -38.70 9.50
C GLU A 603 -4.08 -37.20 9.25
N ILE A 604 -3.18 -36.74 8.38
CA ILE A 604 -3.00 -35.35 7.97
C ILE A 604 -3.02 -35.22 6.45
N GLY A 605 -3.13 -33.99 5.95
CA GLY A 605 -3.02 -33.71 4.52
C GLY A 605 -1.58 -33.81 4.00
N GLU A 606 -1.44 -34.12 2.71
CA GLU A 606 -0.11 -34.26 2.06
C GLU A 606 0.67 -32.92 2.10
N ILE A 607 -0.02 -31.80 1.89
CA ILE A 607 0.60 -30.45 1.92
C ILE A 607 1.12 -30.15 3.33
N THR A 608 0.31 -30.45 4.34
CA THR A 608 0.69 -30.30 5.76
C THR A 608 1.91 -31.17 6.10
N LEU A 609 1.95 -32.42 5.63
CA LEU A 609 3.10 -33.30 5.82
C LEU A 609 4.38 -32.73 5.19
N ARG A 610 4.29 -32.22 3.96
CA ARG A 610 5.43 -31.60 3.27
C ARG A 610 5.94 -30.37 4.02
N ASP A 611 5.04 -29.53 4.54
CA ASP A 611 5.41 -28.39 5.37
C ASP A 611 6.10 -28.80 6.68
N ILE A 612 5.58 -29.83 7.35
CA ILE A 612 6.20 -30.38 8.58
C ILE A 612 7.61 -30.88 8.28
N VAL A 613 7.79 -31.69 7.23
CA VAL A 613 9.11 -32.22 6.84
C VAL A 613 10.10 -31.10 6.57
N LYS A 614 9.70 -30.09 5.82
CA LYS A 614 10.53 -28.92 5.51
C LYS A 614 10.96 -28.15 6.76
N GLU A 615 10.06 -27.99 7.72
CA GLU A 615 10.36 -27.33 9.00
C GLU A 615 11.28 -28.15 9.89
N LEU A 616 11.14 -29.47 9.88
CA LEU A 616 11.99 -30.38 10.66
C LEU A 616 13.42 -30.47 10.08
N GLU A 617 13.57 -30.39 8.76
CA GLU A 617 14.91 -30.37 8.12
C GLU A 617 15.70 -29.12 8.45
N LYS A 618 15.04 -27.99 8.59
CA LYS A 618 15.66 -26.69 8.88
C LYS A 618 14.83 -25.95 9.92
N PRO A 619 14.89 -26.36 11.19
CA PRO A 619 14.11 -25.75 12.27
C PRO A 619 14.49 -24.28 12.43
N GLY A 620 13.50 -23.42 12.54
CA GLY A 620 13.70 -22.00 12.78
C GLY A 620 14.36 -21.23 11.62
N ARG A 621 14.28 -21.74 10.38
CA ARG A 621 14.79 -21.04 9.20
C ARG A 621 14.24 -19.63 9.09
N ASP A 622 15.14 -18.66 8.90
CA ASP A 622 14.77 -17.29 8.59
C ASP A 622 14.71 -17.14 7.05
N PRO A 623 13.54 -16.80 6.47
CA PRO A 623 13.42 -16.63 5.03
C PRO A 623 14.26 -15.47 4.48
N ARG A 624 14.72 -14.56 5.33
CA ARG A 624 15.58 -13.44 4.97
C ARG A 624 17.01 -13.82 4.63
N ASP A 625 17.47 -15.01 5.06
CA ASP A 625 18.84 -15.48 4.80
C ASP A 625 19.13 -15.68 3.31
N GLU A 626 18.10 -15.85 2.49
CA GLU A 626 18.21 -16.01 1.04
C GLU A 626 18.19 -14.68 0.27
N MET A 627 17.94 -13.56 0.96
CA MET A 627 17.90 -12.23 0.34
C MET A 627 19.30 -11.64 0.17
N PRO A 628 19.50 -10.71 -0.80
CA PRO A 628 20.78 -10.04 -1.00
C PRO A 628 21.24 -9.31 0.27
N LYS A 629 22.47 -9.55 0.69
CA LYS A 629 23.06 -8.85 1.84
C LYS A 629 23.45 -7.42 1.47
N PRO A 630 23.33 -6.45 2.38
CA PRO A 630 23.78 -5.08 2.14
C PRO A 630 25.26 -4.99 1.76
N ILE A 631 25.60 -4.02 0.89
CA ILE A 631 27.00 -3.74 0.52
C ILE A 631 27.63 -2.92 1.64
N LEU A 632 28.66 -3.48 2.27
CA LEU A 632 29.47 -2.80 3.27
C LEU A 632 30.65 -2.10 2.59
N ARG A 633 30.99 -0.90 3.01
CA ARG A 633 31.96 -0.01 2.35
C ARG A 633 33.15 0.35 3.24
N THR A 634 34.24 0.73 2.58
CA THR A 634 35.46 1.26 3.21
C THR A 634 35.93 2.57 2.58
N ASP A 635 35.33 2.97 1.47
CA ASP A 635 35.71 4.14 0.66
C ASP A 635 34.47 4.91 0.17
N VAL A 636 34.69 6.13 -0.36
CA VAL A 636 33.66 7.02 -0.91
C VAL A 636 33.91 7.30 -2.37
N LEU A 637 32.83 7.24 -3.17
CA LEU A 637 32.77 7.83 -4.52
C LEU A 637 32.02 9.17 -4.46
N GLU A 638 32.54 10.19 -5.14
CA GLU A 638 31.85 11.46 -5.32
C GLU A 638 31.21 11.55 -6.72
N MET A 639 30.11 12.34 -6.85
CA MET A 639 29.46 12.54 -8.16
C MET A 639 30.44 13.04 -9.25
N LYS A 640 31.42 13.86 -8.86
CA LYS A 640 32.45 14.37 -9.81
C LYS A 640 33.38 13.28 -10.34
N ASP A 641 33.49 12.16 -9.62
CA ASP A 641 34.36 11.03 -10.00
C ASP A 641 33.66 10.09 -10.98
N LEU A 642 32.35 10.22 -11.13
CA LEU A 642 31.55 9.43 -12.05
C LEU A 642 31.80 9.86 -13.49
N LYS A 643 32.06 8.89 -14.34
CA LYS A 643 32.24 9.08 -15.79
C LYS A 643 31.18 8.28 -16.54
N GLU A 644 30.72 8.84 -17.65
CA GLU A 644 29.82 8.10 -18.56
C GLU A 644 30.48 6.78 -19.00
N GLY A 645 29.67 5.72 -19.01
CA GLY A 645 30.15 4.35 -19.31
C GLY A 645 30.70 3.60 -18.10
N MET A 646 30.88 4.22 -16.94
CA MET A 646 31.37 3.57 -15.72
C MET A 646 30.36 2.53 -15.23
N ILE A 647 30.81 1.31 -14.99
CA ILE A 647 29.97 0.21 -14.44
C ILE A 647 30.21 0.13 -12.94
N LEU A 648 29.11 0.14 -12.17
CA LEU A 648 29.13 0.13 -10.72
C LEU A 648 28.09 -0.86 -10.18
N LYS A 649 28.40 -1.44 -9.02
CA LYS A 649 27.39 -2.15 -8.22
C LYS A 649 26.62 -1.16 -7.38
N GLY A 650 25.30 -1.26 -7.41
CA GLY A 650 24.42 -0.42 -6.61
C GLY A 650 23.34 -1.22 -5.92
N THR A 651 22.77 -0.63 -4.87
CA THR A 651 21.62 -1.19 -4.15
C THR A 651 20.37 -0.42 -4.54
N VAL A 652 19.33 -1.12 -4.94
CA VAL A 652 18.01 -0.52 -5.24
C VAL A 652 17.40 0.02 -3.94
N ARG A 653 17.21 1.34 -3.87
CA ARG A 653 16.66 2.03 -2.69
C ARG A 653 15.17 2.21 -2.75
N ASN A 654 14.64 2.46 -3.94
CA ASN A 654 13.22 2.68 -4.14
C ASN A 654 12.82 2.29 -5.56
N VAL A 655 11.62 1.76 -5.73
CA VAL A 655 11.01 1.42 -7.01
C VAL A 655 9.73 2.21 -7.18
N ILE A 656 9.60 2.88 -8.32
CA ILE A 656 8.45 3.71 -8.68
C ILE A 656 7.96 3.34 -10.08
N ASP A 657 6.80 3.81 -10.50
CA ASP A 657 6.15 3.42 -11.77
C ASP A 657 7.06 3.63 -13.00
N PHE A 658 7.88 4.67 -13.01
CA PHE A 658 8.71 5.01 -14.15
C PHE A 658 10.18 4.61 -14.02
N GLY A 659 10.59 3.97 -12.93
CA GLY A 659 11.97 3.54 -12.75
C GLY A 659 12.33 3.07 -11.36
N ALA A 660 13.62 2.89 -11.12
CA ALA A 660 14.17 2.57 -9.82
C ALA A 660 15.32 3.51 -9.45
N PHE A 661 15.36 3.91 -8.21
CA PHE A 661 16.48 4.65 -7.63
C PHE A 661 17.49 3.68 -7.05
N VAL A 662 18.76 3.85 -7.48
CA VAL A 662 19.85 2.96 -7.12
C VAL A 662 20.97 3.76 -6.45
N ASP A 663 21.32 3.36 -5.23
CA ASP A 663 22.49 3.85 -4.51
C ASP A 663 23.76 3.19 -5.08
N ILE A 664 24.56 3.96 -5.78
CA ILE A 664 25.84 3.53 -6.37
C ILE A 664 27.06 3.95 -5.56
N GLY A 665 26.86 4.43 -4.34
CA GLY A 665 27.94 4.84 -3.47
C GLY A 665 28.29 6.31 -3.49
N VAL A 666 27.50 7.12 -4.17
CA VAL A 666 27.52 8.58 -4.11
C VAL A 666 26.31 9.09 -3.36
N HIS A 667 26.34 10.34 -2.87
CA HIS A 667 25.28 10.91 -2.05
C HIS A 667 23.95 11.17 -2.77
N GLN A 668 23.88 10.87 -4.04
CA GLN A 668 22.69 11.02 -4.86
C GLN A 668 22.38 9.68 -5.52
N ASP A 669 21.17 9.17 -5.25
CA ASP A 669 20.71 7.98 -5.95
C ASP A 669 20.61 8.23 -7.45
N GLY A 670 21.07 7.29 -8.23
CA GLY A 670 20.92 7.30 -9.69
C GLY A 670 19.57 6.71 -10.10
N LEU A 671 18.95 7.30 -11.12
CA LEU A 671 17.70 6.80 -11.68
C LEU A 671 18.00 5.84 -12.84
N VAL A 672 17.51 4.62 -12.73
CA VAL A 672 17.32 3.69 -13.86
C VAL A 672 15.87 3.82 -14.32
N HIS A 673 15.66 4.53 -15.43
CA HIS A 673 14.32 4.67 -16.01
C HIS A 673 13.80 3.32 -16.51
N ILE A 674 12.48 3.11 -16.51
CA ILE A 674 11.86 1.85 -16.94
C ILE A 674 12.33 1.38 -18.32
N SER A 675 12.55 2.30 -19.25
CA SER A 675 13.10 2.00 -20.58
C SER A 675 14.56 1.52 -20.57
N GLN A 676 15.27 1.69 -19.46
CA GLN A 676 16.69 1.33 -19.28
C GLN A 676 16.91 0.10 -18.38
N MET A 677 15.81 -0.56 -17.96
CA MET A 677 15.87 -1.69 -17.03
C MET A 677 16.39 -2.99 -17.65
N THR A 678 15.99 -3.29 -18.89
CA THR A 678 16.33 -4.54 -19.55
C THR A 678 16.21 -4.45 -21.07
N ASN A 679 17.03 -5.25 -21.79
CA ASN A 679 16.93 -5.46 -23.24
C ASN A 679 16.07 -6.67 -23.61
N LYS A 680 15.75 -7.54 -22.63
CA LYS A 680 15.22 -8.89 -22.90
C LYS A 680 13.72 -8.93 -23.16
N LYS A 681 12.95 -7.99 -22.60
CA LYS A 681 11.49 -7.94 -22.72
C LYS A 681 10.96 -6.53 -22.50
N PHE A 682 9.75 -6.28 -23.03
CA PHE A 682 8.98 -5.11 -22.62
C PHE A 682 8.44 -5.34 -21.22
N ILE A 683 8.62 -4.38 -20.32
CA ILE A 683 8.10 -4.42 -18.94
C ILE A 683 7.07 -3.31 -18.75
N LYS A 684 6.04 -3.60 -18.01
CA LYS A 684 4.97 -2.65 -17.66
C LYS A 684 5.31 -1.88 -16.39
N HIS A 685 6.02 -2.53 -15.48
CA HIS A 685 6.42 -1.93 -14.20
C HIS A 685 7.83 -2.39 -13.81
N PRO A 686 8.66 -1.50 -13.21
CA PRO A 686 10.02 -1.85 -12.80
C PRO A 686 10.14 -3.02 -11.83
N LEU A 687 9.12 -3.25 -10.97
CA LEU A 687 9.08 -4.41 -10.04
C LEU A 687 9.07 -5.78 -10.73
N GLU A 688 8.84 -5.83 -12.04
CA GLU A 688 8.99 -7.08 -12.81
C GLU A 688 10.45 -7.55 -12.95
N VAL A 689 11.40 -6.66 -12.69
CA VAL A 689 12.83 -6.93 -12.93
C VAL A 689 13.76 -6.49 -11.81
N VAL A 690 13.31 -5.65 -10.89
CA VAL A 690 14.08 -5.21 -9.71
C VAL A 690 13.18 -5.05 -8.49
N SER A 691 13.78 -5.22 -7.33
CA SER A 691 13.15 -5.07 -6.02
C SER A 691 14.00 -4.20 -5.11
N VAL A 692 13.39 -3.53 -4.12
CA VAL A 692 14.15 -2.76 -3.12
C VAL A 692 15.10 -3.69 -2.36
N GLY A 693 16.34 -3.27 -2.19
CA GLY A 693 17.40 -4.09 -1.61
C GLY A 693 18.19 -4.93 -2.59
N ASP A 694 17.74 -5.07 -3.84
CA ASP A 694 18.52 -5.80 -4.87
C ASP A 694 19.86 -5.12 -5.13
N ILE A 695 20.88 -5.94 -5.30
CA ILE A 695 22.20 -5.52 -5.76
C ILE A 695 22.23 -5.70 -7.26
N VAL A 696 22.40 -4.60 -7.98
CA VAL A 696 22.38 -4.56 -9.44
C VAL A 696 23.64 -3.95 -10.01
N ASP A 697 24.09 -4.48 -11.14
CA ASP A 697 25.11 -3.82 -11.93
C ASP A 697 24.43 -2.75 -12.81
N VAL A 698 24.98 -1.54 -12.78
CA VAL A 698 24.48 -0.39 -13.53
C VAL A 698 25.63 0.35 -14.20
N LYS A 699 25.32 0.93 -15.36
CA LYS A 699 26.25 1.78 -16.10
C LYS A 699 25.78 3.23 -16.06
N VAL A 700 26.70 4.14 -15.80
CA VAL A 700 26.42 5.58 -15.78
C VAL A 700 26.18 6.06 -17.21
N MET A 701 25.00 6.64 -17.45
CA MET A 701 24.63 7.24 -18.75
C MET A 701 24.98 8.72 -18.80
N SER A 702 24.64 9.45 -17.76
CA SER A 702 24.94 10.89 -17.65
C SER A 702 24.95 11.35 -16.19
N VAL A 703 25.70 12.41 -15.92
CA VAL A 703 25.80 13.03 -14.60
C VAL A 703 25.61 14.54 -14.76
N ASP A 704 24.55 15.08 -14.16
CA ASP A 704 24.29 16.52 -14.09
C ASP A 704 24.64 17.02 -12.67
N LEU A 705 25.83 17.58 -12.55
CA LEU A 705 26.34 18.11 -11.27
C LEU A 705 25.54 19.31 -10.75
N LYS A 706 24.93 20.11 -11.65
CA LYS A 706 24.15 21.30 -11.27
C LYS A 706 22.78 20.90 -10.71
N LYS A 707 22.10 19.99 -11.39
CA LYS A 707 20.79 19.47 -10.98
C LYS A 707 20.88 18.30 -10.00
N LYS A 708 22.07 17.85 -9.66
CA LYS A 708 22.35 16.67 -8.84
C LYS A 708 21.57 15.43 -9.31
N ARG A 709 21.64 15.15 -10.62
CA ARG A 709 20.94 14.02 -11.24
C ARG A 709 21.94 13.05 -11.87
N ILE A 710 21.74 11.76 -11.65
CA ILE A 710 22.51 10.68 -12.24
C ILE A 710 21.53 9.79 -12.99
N GLN A 711 21.79 9.57 -14.27
CA GLN A 711 21.04 8.62 -15.08
C GLN A 711 21.84 7.34 -15.26
N LEU A 712 21.19 6.23 -15.02
CA LEU A 712 21.78 4.91 -15.05
C LEU A 712 21.04 4.00 -16.04
N THR A 713 21.74 2.98 -16.54
CA THR A 713 21.13 1.90 -17.32
C THR A 713 21.60 0.54 -16.82
N ARG A 714 20.72 -0.45 -16.94
CA ARG A 714 21.04 -1.87 -16.76
C ARG A 714 21.15 -2.62 -18.09
N LYS A 715 21.09 -1.88 -19.20
CA LYS A 715 21.27 -2.44 -20.54
C LYS A 715 22.74 -2.59 -20.85
N ASP A 716 23.11 -3.75 -21.36
CA ASP A 716 24.47 -4.06 -21.78
C ASP A 716 25.52 -3.87 -20.67
N VAL A 717 25.16 -4.36 -19.46
CA VAL A 717 26.04 -4.34 -18.28
C VAL A 717 26.35 -5.76 -17.84
#